data_ddd9e5816b7db3ad37164a4057bade7a
#
_entry.id   ddd9e5816b7db3ad37164a4057bade7a
#
_cell.length_a   1.000
_cell.length_b   1.000
_cell.length_c   1.000
_cell.angle_alpha   90.00
_cell.angle_beta   90.00
_cell.angle_gamma   90.00
#
_symmetry.space_group_name_H-M   'P 1'
#
loop_
_entity.id
_entity.type
_entity.pdbx_description
1 polymer ?
#
loop_
_entity_poly.entity_id
_entity_poly.type
_entity_poly.pdbx_seq_one_letter_code
_entity_poly.pdbx_strand_id
1 'polypeptide(L)'
;MAAGDFHARDLTKLSSFRLLSPNPIAVAVDGKIWPIVASDEPRAVSAAFVLADVLRRSTGVRPDLFRVSAGQEIPQEPAFFVGDGVAAQGGVRPQQDHPDAFRVVASADGIRFLGRPDYAVCDWCERQLGVRCYGPEDEDFVVPAARAFSVLSVDYSDRPVFAHRDFGSYSRARWGIFAKTGRPACGFVRVHVPAKWHQDPDVATAHSNIFARARDGGRARTPMLCYGNPQTLEYYSRRIDEHIAGIRDSGGIVDSATKTISVSPWDAFVDCTCDRCRTLMDPSAGIDGYASRAVWGYFLPRLARWAAKSHSGYRIAFLPYWNACTPPEGLNLRKYGNTDAVVCVMPGLALLKNKATRIREEERIREWRSVTGSLPTLWHYSCWPAEYTCAPYIYGETIRRHFRSLRGEIDGAFVCAGGDMPRHQLSLYVWMRCLWNPEIDVSAVYDGYARSLFGAAAVPVREMIRIREKGWSKDWPDERLTDANVFGISYPPGEVRKLRSLLEEARRLAAEDPAVSARLGRLEADWAEFFRRSEAYARGVRRPLVNIPFAAQSPMIDGRLDDGCWRAAGARRFVTAFGTGEPWAGTEARTVWTSNEVVFAFRCIEPAMAHVRRDAAQGDFLKQDVISVLFNVAGTDAGQCLHLMLDVNNRLSAFADTIPWEPDGVRCAVHMDETFWSAEISVPFSAVKKGGIPHPGAVWSVNMVRNRLGDAWRKREERLPGSRSELTRLSTCGSSLNTDRDAFLPFCFTR
;
A
#
# COMPACT_ATOMS: atom_id res chain seq x y z
N MET A 1 18.55 -25.66 23.21
CA MET A 1 19.52 -25.43 22.11
C MET A 1 20.49 -24.39 22.60
N ALA A 2 21.78 -24.66 22.57
CA ALA A 2 22.77 -23.70 22.98
C ALA A 2 22.74 -22.48 22.03
N ALA A 3 22.74 -21.28 22.59
CA ALA A 3 22.64 -20.01 21.85
C ALA A 3 23.75 -19.82 20.79
N GLY A 4 24.78 -20.63 20.78
CA GLY A 4 25.96 -20.48 19.92
C GLY A 4 25.80 -20.89 18.44
N ASP A 5 24.94 -21.85 18.10
CA ASP A 5 24.92 -22.40 16.74
C ASP A 5 24.12 -21.59 15.70
N PHE A 6 23.16 -20.79 16.16
CA PHE A 6 22.28 -20.01 15.25
C PHE A 6 22.96 -18.74 14.75
N HIS A 7 23.89 -18.20 15.53
CA HIS A 7 24.45 -16.86 15.34
C HIS A 7 25.67 -16.82 14.42
N ALA A 8 26.49 -17.90 14.39
CA ALA A 8 27.70 -17.94 13.59
C ALA A 8 27.42 -18.01 12.06
N ARG A 9 26.31 -18.63 11.63
CA ARG A 9 25.99 -18.76 10.21
C ARG A 9 25.56 -17.45 9.55
N ASP A 10 25.02 -16.52 10.34
CA ASP A 10 24.50 -15.25 9.82
C ASP A 10 25.60 -14.15 9.72
N LEU A 11 26.70 -14.30 10.45
CA LEU A 11 27.84 -13.37 10.42
C LEU A 11 28.66 -13.41 9.13
N THR A 12 28.60 -14.53 8.39
CA THR A 12 29.41 -14.73 7.18
C THR A 12 28.90 -13.96 5.94
N LYS A 13 27.71 -13.32 6.01
CA LYS A 13 27.13 -12.55 4.90
C LYS A 13 27.25 -11.03 5.08
N LEU A 14 28.07 -10.57 5.99
CA LEU A 14 28.33 -9.16 6.27
C LEU A 14 29.28 -8.54 5.24
N SER A 15 29.26 -7.22 5.12
CA SER A 15 30.21 -6.48 4.28
C SER A 15 31.67 -6.71 4.72
N SER A 16 31.90 -6.79 6.03
CA SER A 16 33.17 -7.27 6.60
C SER A 16 32.91 -8.04 7.90
N PHE A 17 33.75 -9.03 8.17
CA PHE A 17 33.69 -9.81 9.40
C PHE A 17 35.07 -10.33 9.79
N ARG A 18 35.44 -10.19 11.07
CA ARG A 18 36.62 -10.74 11.66
C ARG A 18 36.34 -11.25 13.09
N LEU A 19 36.66 -12.47 13.37
CA LEU A 19 36.70 -13.01 14.72
C LEU A 19 37.97 -12.46 15.42
N LEU A 20 37.82 -11.74 16.53
CA LEU A 20 38.94 -11.17 17.28
C LEU A 20 39.56 -12.16 18.26
N SER A 21 38.69 -13.00 18.87
CA SER A 21 39.13 -14.06 19.80
C SER A 21 38.17 -15.27 19.67
N PRO A 22 38.68 -16.51 19.77
CA PRO A 22 37.82 -17.68 19.87
C PRO A 22 37.08 -17.78 21.20
N ASN A 23 37.57 -17.05 22.25
CA ASN A 23 36.94 -17.04 23.56
C ASN A 23 35.74 -16.06 23.59
N PRO A 24 34.57 -16.51 24.02
CA PRO A 24 33.41 -15.62 24.18
C PRO A 24 33.62 -14.64 25.34
N ILE A 25 32.98 -13.50 25.23
CA ILE A 25 33.04 -12.42 26.23
C ILE A 25 31.83 -12.56 27.14
N ALA A 26 32.04 -12.69 28.43
CA ALA A 26 30.97 -12.70 29.42
C ALA A 26 30.48 -11.25 29.65
N VAL A 27 29.20 -11.00 29.37
CA VAL A 27 28.59 -9.66 29.42
C VAL A 27 27.57 -9.56 30.57
N ALA A 28 26.87 -10.64 30.84
CA ALA A 28 25.94 -10.75 31.97
C ALA A 28 26.30 -12.00 32.78
N VAL A 29 26.61 -11.83 34.07
CA VAL A 29 26.98 -12.91 34.99
C VAL A 29 26.48 -12.58 36.39
N ASP A 30 25.84 -13.56 37.04
CA ASP A 30 25.40 -13.48 38.45
C ASP A 30 24.57 -12.22 38.78
N GLY A 31 23.66 -11.83 37.90
CA GLY A 31 22.78 -10.67 38.08
C GLY A 31 23.48 -9.32 37.85
N LYS A 32 24.71 -9.30 37.36
CA LYS A 32 25.44 -8.10 36.94
C LYS A 32 25.49 -8.06 35.42
N ILE A 33 25.34 -6.87 34.86
CA ILE A 33 25.43 -6.60 33.42
C ILE A 33 26.31 -5.35 33.21
N TRP A 34 27.05 -5.30 32.12
CA TRP A 34 27.84 -4.15 31.78
C TRP A 34 26.99 -2.88 31.65
N PRO A 35 27.45 -1.72 32.06
CA PRO A 35 26.78 -0.46 31.89
C PRO A 35 26.75 -0.05 30.40
N ILE A 36 25.82 0.86 30.07
CA ILE A 36 25.72 1.48 28.76
C ILE A 36 26.25 2.91 28.86
N VAL A 37 27.18 3.26 28.00
CA VAL A 37 27.75 4.61 27.86
C VAL A 37 27.41 5.14 26.47
N ALA A 38 26.55 6.16 26.39
CA ALA A 38 26.09 6.72 25.13
C ALA A 38 26.60 8.14 24.93
N SER A 39 27.01 8.50 23.72
CA SER A 39 27.19 9.91 23.38
C SER A 39 25.86 10.67 23.47
N ASP A 40 25.89 11.98 23.61
CA ASP A 40 24.70 12.83 23.73
C ASP A 40 23.96 13.05 22.41
N GLU A 41 24.44 12.48 21.33
CA GLU A 41 23.76 12.48 20.04
C GLU A 41 22.38 11.81 20.12
N PRO A 42 21.30 12.41 19.57
CA PRO A 42 19.94 11.88 19.71
C PRO A 42 19.79 10.41 19.27
N ARG A 43 20.50 9.99 18.21
CA ARG A 43 20.46 8.59 17.74
C ARG A 43 21.16 7.63 18.68
N ALA A 44 22.28 8.02 19.24
CA ALA A 44 23.02 7.21 20.21
C ALA A 44 22.21 7.02 21.49
N VAL A 45 21.59 8.08 21.98
CA VAL A 45 20.69 8.05 23.14
C VAL A 45 19.50 7.13 22.89
N SER A 46 18.84 7.25 21.73
CA SER A 46 17.72 6.37 21.36
C SER A 46 18.15 4.90 21.26
N ALA A 47 19.29 4.63 20.65
CA ALA A 47 19.85 3.28 20.52
C ALA A 47 20.20 2.68 21.89
N ALA A 48 20.74 3.49 22.81
CA ALA A 48 21.04 3.06 24.18
C ALA A 48 19.79 2.65 24.97
N PHE A 49 18.66 3.37 24.79
CA PHE A 49 17.38 2.96 25.37
C PHE A 49 16.86 1.65 24.81
N VAL A 50 16.98 1.43 23.48
CA VAL A 50 16.61 0.15 22.85
C VAL A 50 17.45 -0.98 23.42
N LEU A 51 18.77 -0.78 23.53
CA LEU A 51 19.69 -1.77 24.12
C LEU A 51 19.33 -2.07 25.57
N ALA A 52 19.08 -1.05 26.39
CA ALA A 52 18.70 -1.20 27.80
C ALA A 52 17.40 -1.99 27.96
N ASP A 53 16.38 -1.76 27.10
CA ASP A 53 15.11 -2.52 27.14
C ASP A 53 15.34 -3.97 26.74
N VAL A 54 16.12 -4.26 25.69
CA VAL A 54 16.48 -5.63 25.29
C VAL A 54 17.19 -6.36 26.40
N LEU A 55 18.21 -5.74 26.99
CA LEU A 55 19.00 -6.37 28.06
C LEU A 55 18.14 -6.63 29.31
N ARG A 56 17.30 -5.67 29.70
CA ARG A 56 16.34 -5.85 30.80
C ARG A 56 15.34 -6.99 30.53
N ARG A 57 14.79 -7.05 29.32
CA ARG A 57 13.86 -8.14 28.94
C ARG A 57 14.53 -9.50 28.92
N SER A 58 15.81 -9.55 28.48
CA SER A 58 16.57 -10.81 28.42
C SER A 58 17.00 -11.29 29.80
N THR A 59 17.61 -10.42 30.63
CA THR A 59 18.27 -10.80 31.88
C THR A 59 17.42 -10.59 33.13
N GLY A 60 16.37 -9.76 33.05
CA GLY A 60 15.62 -9.25 34.20
C GLY A 60 16.33 -8.08 34.94
N VAL A 61 17.57 -7.74 34.54
CA VAL A 61 18.37 -6.67 35.16
C VAL A 61 18.43 -5.45 34.24
N ARG A 62 18.18 -4.27 34.79
CA ARG A 62 18.33 -3.01 34.04
C ARG A 62 19.78 -2.55 34.12
N PRO A 63 20.48 -2.39 32.98
CA PRO A 63 21.83 -1.84 32.99
C PRO A 63 21.83 -0.36 33.39
N ASP A 64 22.89 0.10 34.04
CA ASP A 64 23.13 1.51 34.24
C ASP A 64 23.39 2.19 32.90
N LEU A 65 22.85 3.40 32.71
CA LEU A 65 22.97 4.17 31.48
C LEU A 65 23.55 5.55 31.77
N PHE A 66 24.72 5.79 31.21
CA PHE A 66 25.46 7.04 31.31
C PHE A 66 25.42 7.79 29.98
N ARG A 67 25.17 9.09 30.02
CA ARG A 67 25.32 9.97 28.87
C ARG A 67 26.58 10.78 29.02
N VAL A 68 27.36 10.86 27.96
CA VAL A 68 28.66 11.52 27.95
C VAL A 68 28.67 12.55 26.83
N SER A 69 28.89 13.81 27.21
CA SER A 69 29.08 14.90 26.26
C SER A 69 30.56 14.98 25.83
N ALA A 70 30.81 15.67 24.72
CA ALA A 70 32.15 15.82 24.19
C ALA A 70 33.11 16.43 25.25
N GLY A 71 34.24 15.76 25.47
CA GLY A 71 35.27 16.20 26.45
C GLY A 71 35.08 15.69 27.86
N GLN A 72 34.02 14.94 28.18
CA GLN A 72 33.92 14.26 29.47
C GLN A 72 34.70 12.95 29.50
N GLU A 73 35.19 12.58 30.69
CA GLU A 73 35.86 11.28 30.91
C GLU A 73 34.84 10.13 30.71
N ILE A 74 35.30 9.10 30.01
CA ILE A 74 34.52 7.87 29.80
C ILE A 74 34.97 6.83 30.81
N PRO A 75 34.04 6.09 31.46
CA PRO A 75 34.39 4.99 32.36
C PRO A 75 35.34 3.99 31.69
N GLN A 76 36.40 3.60 32.42
CA GLN A 76 37.39 2.65 31.93
C GLN A 76 36.98 1.19 32.10
N GLU A 77 35.82 0.92 32.68
CA GLU A 77 35.29 -0.42 32.87
C GLU A 77 34.71 -0.95 31.55
N PRO A 78 34.67 -2.27 31.37
CA PRO A 78 33.96 -2.84 30.20
C PRO A 78 32.50 -2.37 30.14
N ALA A 79 32.13 -1.78 29.01
CA ALA A 79 30.81 -1.20 28.82
C ALA A 79 30.30 -1.41 27.38
N PHE A 80 29.01 -1.11 27.16
CA PHE A 80 28.45 -0.91 25.84
C PHE A 80 28.61 0.57 25.43
N PHE A 81 29.48 0.86 24.49
CA PHE A 81 29.75 2.21 24.00
C PHE A 81 28.92 2.51 22.76
N VAL A 82 27.97 3.44 22.84
CA VAL A 82 26.97 3.72 21.81
C VAL A 82 27.20 5.12 21.23
N GLY A 83 27.49 5.19 19.93
CA GLY A 83 27.73 6.41 19.17
C GLY A 83 29.22 6.77 19.07
N ASP A 84 29.58 7.44 17.97
CA ASP A 84 30.99 7.70 17.62
C ASP A 84 31.76 8.49 18.68
N GLY A 85 31.09 9.43 19.37
CA GLY A 85 31.73 10.27 20.41
C GLY A 85 32.33 9.48 21.58
N VAL A 86 31.81 8.29 21.87
CA VAL A 86 32.30 7.40 22.95
C VAL A 86 32.89 6.09 22.40
N ALA A 87 32.38 5.57 21.31
CA ALA A 87 32.79 4.28 20.75
C ALA A 87 34.07 4.35 19.92
N ALA A 88 34.44 5.52 19.36
CA ALA A 88 35.65 5.69 18.54
C ALA A 88 36.96 5.82 19.36
N GLN A 89 36.86 5.78 20.65
CA GLN A 89 38.07 5.78 21.52
C GLN A 89 38.90 4.49 21.34
N GLY A 90 40.19 4.59 21.45
CA GLY A 90 41.11 3.47 21.22
C GLY A 90 41.46 3.21 19.75
N GLY A 91 41.19 4.15 18.84
CA GLY A 91 41.57 4.06 17.42
C GLY A 91 40.56 3.31 16.53
N VAL A 92 39.44 2.90 17.09
CA VAL A 92 38.34 2.28 16.28
C VAL A 92 37.59 3.37 15.54
N ARG A 93 37.45 3.24 14.21
CA ARG A 93 36.76 4.24 13.37
C ARG A 93 35.48 3.70 12.82
N PRO A 94 34.42 4.55 12.62
CA PRO A 94 33.22 4.15 11.90
C PRO A 94 33.54 3.85 10.46
N GLN A 95 32.67 3.03 9.80
CA GLN A 95 32.69 2.88 8.36
C GLN A 95 32.08 4.13 7.72
N GLN A 96 32.73 4.72 6.73
CA GLN A 96 32.35 6.02 6.15
C GLN A 96 31.91 5.95 4.69
N ASP A 97 31.84 4.77 4.10
CA ASP A 97 31.54 4.56 2.69
C ASP A 97 30.01 4.66 2.34
N HIS A 98 29.16 4.69 3.36
CA HIS A 98 27.72 4.90 3.22
C HIS A 98 27.14 5.59 4.48
N PRO A 99 26.20 6.56 4.34
CA PRO A 99 25.63 7.30 5.49
C PRO A 99 24.87 6.42 6.48
N ASP A 100 24.39 5.27 6.04
CA ASP A 100 23.69 4.27 6.86
C ASP A 100 24.56 3.06 7.23
N ALA A 101 25.86 3.11 6.96
CA ALA A 101 26.78 2.07 7.39
C ALA A 101 26.98 2.08 8.90
N PHE A 102 27.24 0.91 9.45
CA PHE A 102 27.58 0.75 10.85
C PHE A 102 28.75 -0.24 11.03
N ARG A 103 29.39 -0.16 12.18
CA ARG A 103 30.42 -1.11 12.63
C ARG A 103 30.18 -1.49 14.07
N VAL A 104 30.38 -2.74 14.38
CA VAL A 104 30.36 -3.29 15.76
C VAL A 104 31.70 -3.92 16.07
N VAL A 105 32.30 -3.54 17.18
CA VAL A 105 33.52 -4.16 17.71
C VAL A 105 33.22 -4.65 19.13
N ALA A 106 33.22 -5.95 19.30
CA ALA A 106 33.04 -6.59 20.61
C ALA A 106 34.33 -7.24 21.05
N SER A 107 34.90 -6.74 22.17
CA SER A 107 36.14 -7.21 22.78
C SER A 107 35.99 -7.24 24.29
N ALA A 108 36.99 -7.79 25.02
CA ALA A 108 36.95 -7.91 26.49
C ALA A 108 36.84 -6.57 27.21
N ASP A 109 37.30 -5.49 26.60
CA ASP A 109 37.30 -4.11 27.12
C ASP A 109 36.01 -3.31 26.72
N GLY A 110 35.07 -3.91 26.01
CA GLY A 110 33.80 -3.31 25.69
C GLY A 110 33.23 -3.66 24.34
N ILE A 111 31.95 -3.33 24.15
CA ILE A 111 31.22 -3.50 22.88
C ILE A 111 30.90 -2.11 22.32
N ARG A 112 31.41 -1.82 21.12
CA ARG A 112 31.37 -0.50 20.49
C ARG A 112 30.45 -0.50 19.30
N PHE A 113 29.51 0.47 19.24
CA PHE A 113 28.51 0.66 18.17
C PHE A 113 28.77 2.00 17.47
N LEU A 114 29.28 1.95 16.23
CA LEU A 114 29.77 3.09 15.48
C LEU A 114 28.98 3.33 14.20
N GLY A 115 29.04 4.53 13.61
CA GLY A 115 28.36 4.98 12.40
C GLY A 115 26.87 5.21 12.66
N ARG A 116 26.04 4.27 12.28
CA ARG A 116 24.60 4.27 12.62
C ARG A 116 24.38 3.44 13.89
N PRO A 117 24.46 4.06 15.08
CA PRO A 117 24.40 3.32 16.34
C PRO A 117 23.07 2.61 16.57
N ASP A 118 21.97 3.17 16.07
CA ASP A 118 20.65 2.55 16.10
C ASP A 118 20.63 1.22 15.33
N TYR A 119 21.22 1.17 14.14
CA TYR A 119 21.30 -0.07 13.35
C TYR A 119 22.33 -1.05 13.93
N ALA A 120 23.46 -0.54 14.39
CA ALA A 120 24.50 -1.35 15.01
C ALA A 120 24.00 -2.10 16.25
N VAL A 121 23.28 -1.42 17.13
CA VAL A 121 22.66 -2.01 18.33
C VAL A 121 21.63 -3.05 17.95
N CYS A 122 20.70 -2.75 17.04
CA CYS A 122 19.67 -3.70 16.62
C CYS A 122 20.28 -4.93 15.95
N ASP A 123 21.26 -4.74 15.07
CA ASP A 123 21.95 -5.83 14.40
C ASP A 123 22.70 -6.74 15.37
N TRP A 124 23.40 -6.13 16.34
CA TRP A 124 24.10 -6.88 17.40
C TRP A 124 23.12 -7.68 18.27
N CYS A 125 22.00 -7.07 18.68
CA CYS A 125 20.96 -7.77 19.44
C CYS A 125 20.38 -8.95 18.65
N GLU A 126 20.17 -8.78 17.35
CA GLU A 126 19.67 -9.88 16.50
C GLU A 126 20.69 -11.01 16.34
N ARG A 127 21.99 -10.68 16.16
CA ARG A 127 23.05 -11.66 15.88
C ARG A 127 23.58 -12.31 17.14
N GLN A 128 23.77 -11.56 18.22
CA GLN A 128 24.40 -12.07 19.43
C GLN A 128 23.41 -12.58 20.48
N LEU A 129 22.21 -11.97 20.57
CA LEU A 129 21.21 -12.33 21.57
C LEU A 129 20.00 -13.07 20.98
N GLY A 130 19.92 -13.21 19.66
CA GLY A 130 18.80 -13.86 19.01
C GLY A 130 17.49 -13.07 19.03
N VAL A 131 17.55 -11.76 19.31
CA VAL A 131 16.38 -10.88 19.28
C VAL A 131 15.76 -10.85 17.89
N ARG A 132 14.44 -10.81 17.82
CA ARG A 132 13.69 -10.66 16.55
C ARG A 132 12.52 -9.70 16.74
N CYS A 133 12.32 -8.83 15.76
CA CYS A 133 11.19 -7.92 15.71
C CYS A 133 10.43 -8.16 14.39
N TYR A 134 9.46 -9.07 14.43
CA TYR A 134 8.73 -9.52 13.24
C TYR A 134 7.56 -8.60 12.87
N GLY A 135 7.13 -7.72 13.76
CA GLY A 135 6.00 -6.83 13.55
C GLY A 135 5.97 -5.65 14.52
N PRO A 136 4.93 -4.80 14.41
CA PRO A 136 4.83 -3.58 15.19
C PRO A 136 4.40 -3.82 16.65
N GLU A 137 3.72 -4.94 16.92
CA GLU A 137 3.16 -5.21 18.24
C GLU A 137 4.21 -5.75 19.22
N ASP A 138 3.96 -5.60 20.52
CA ASP A 138 4.92 -6.05 21.54
C ASP A 138 5.09 -7.58 21.54
N GLU A 139 4.03 -8.31 21.21
CA GLU A 139 4.03 -9.77 21.07
C GLU A 139 4.85 -10.28 19.86
N ASP A 140 5.15 -9.40 18.89
CA ASP A 140 6.00 -9.70 17.74
C ASP A 140 7.49 -9.42 18.01
N PHE A 141 7.79 -8.85 19.17
CA PHE A 141 9.13 -8.55 19.63
C PHE A 141 9.63 -9.66 20.54
N VAL A 142 10.39 -10.57 19.96
CA VAL A 142 10.93 -11.75 20.66
C VAL A 142 12.32 -11.42 21.24
N VAL A 143 12.43 -11.45 22.55
CA VAL A 143 13.70 -11.32 23.27
C VAL A 143 13.93 -12.59 24.06
N PRO A 144 14.93 -13.41 23.70
CA PRO A 144 15.25 -14.62 24.46
C PRO A 144 15.64 -14.33 25.89
N ALA A 145 15.05 -15.06 26.84
CA ALA A 145 15.41 -14.95 28.25
C ALA A 145 16.74 -15.65 28.52
N ALA A 146 17.68 -14.93 29.13
CA ALA A 146 18.98 -15.45 29.50
C ALA A 146 19.53 -14.69 30.72
N ARG A 147 19.50 -15.30 31.91
CA ARG A 147 20.00 -14.66 33.15
C ARG A 147 21.49 -14.36 33.10
N ALA A 148 22.24 -15.13 32.33
CA ALA A 148 23.66 -14.91 32.04
C ALA A 148 23.90 -15.23 30.57
N PHE A 149 24.75 -14.45 29.91
CA PHE A 149 25.14 -14.70 28.54
C PHE A 149 26.55 -14.20 28.21
N SER A 150 27.13 -14.88 27.24
CA SER A 150 28.38 -14.47 26.61
C SER A 150 28.18 -14.24 25.12
N VAL A 151 28.96 -13.35 24.52
CA VAL A 151 28.90 -12.97 23.13
C VAL A 151 30.21 -13.25 22.41
N LEU A 152 30.18 -13.39 21.10
CA LEU A 152 31.37 -13.58 20.29
C LEU A 152 32.23 -12.32 20.28
N SER A 153 33.57 -12.51 20.39
CA SER A 153 34.54 -11.43 20.22
C SER A 153 34.75 -11.18 18.72
N VAL A 154 34.17 -10.08 18.20
CA VAL A 154 34.08 -9.85 16.77
C VAL A 154 34.27 -8.38 16.38
N ASP A 155 34.70 -8.17 15.16
CA ASP A 155 34.75 -6.87 14.49
C ASP A 155 34.03 -7.05 13.12
N TYR A 156 32.90 -6.37 12.94
CA TYR A 156 32.18 -6.44 11.69
C TYR A 156 31.52 -5.14 11.31
N SER A 157 31.27 -4.97 10.04
CA SER A 157 30.52 -3.84 9.50
C SER A 157 29.52 -4.29 8.46
N ASP A 158 28.48 -3.49 8.30
CA ASP A 158 27.47 -3.71 7.28
C ASP A 158 26.89 -2.39 6.79
N ARG A 159 26.30 -2.43 5.59
CA ARG A 159 25.65 -1.30 4.93
C ARG A 159 24.51 -1.77 4.03
N PRO A 160 23.51 -0.92 3.77
CA PRO A 160 22.42 -1.32 2.89
C PRO A 160 22.83 -1.35 1.43
N VAL A 161 22.17 -2.24 0.66
CA VAL A 161 22.29 -2.28 -0.80
C VAL A 161 21.48 -1.14 -1.43
N PHE A 162 20.32 -0.80 -0.84
CA PHE A 162 19.45 0.27 -1.31
C PHE A 162 19.39 1.39 -0.27
N ALA A 163 19.54 2.66 -0.73
CA ALA A 163 19.57 3.80 0.16
C ALA A 163 18.17 4.14 0.73
N HIS A 164 17.12 4.07 -0.10
CA HIS A 164 15.74 4.31 0.31
C HIS A 164 15.06 3.03 0.79
N ARG A 165 14.66 2.99 2.07
CA ARG A 165 14.03 1.83 2.72
C ARG A 165 12.95 2.32 3.67
N ASP A 166 11.70 2.35 3.21
CA ASP A 166 10.61 2.98 3.96
C ASP A 166 9.29 2.19 3.83
N PHE A 167 8.56 2.04 4.91
CA PHE A 167 7.22 1.48 4.92
C PHE A 167 6.22 2.31 5.75
N GLY A 168 6.21 3.59 5.46
CA GLY A 168 5.22 4.54 5.95
C GLY A 168 5.30 4.76 7.46
N SER A 169 4.15 4.71 8.13
CA SER A 169 4.02 4.97 9.57
C SER A 169 4.84 4.01 10.44
N TYR A 170 5.10 2.80 9.97
CA TYR A 170 5.87 1.79 10.71
C TYR A 170 7.37 2.05 10.72
N SER A 171 7.88 2.89 9.83
CA SER A 171 9.32 3.21 9.75
C SER A 171 9.89 3.86 11.03
N ARG A 172 9.04 4.51 11.83
CA ARG A 172 9.45 5.19 13.08
C ARG A 172 9.23 4.36 14.34
N ALA A 173 8.52 3.25 14.24
CA ALA A 173 8.29 2.33 15.36
C ALA A 173 9.54 1.47 15.62
N ARG A 174 9.56 0.75 16.75
CA ARG A 174 10.61 -0.24 17.09
C ARG A 174 10.87 -1.19 15.91
N TRP A 175 9.80 -1.66 15.27
CA TRP A 175 9.89 -2.52 14.09
C TRP A 175 10.70 -1.88 12.97
N GLY A 176 10.47 -0.60 12.66
CA GLY A 176 11.24 0.14 11.66
C GLY A 176 12.73 0.27 12.00
N ILE A 177 13.07 0.47 13.26
CA ILE A 177 14.46 0.54 13.71
C ILE A 177 15.16 -0.82 13.51
N PHE A 178 14.53 -1.91 13.92
CA PHE A 178 15.06 -3.27 13.71
C PHE A 178 15.08 -3.66 12.21
N ALA A 179 14.15 -3.18 11.42
CA ALA A 179 14.16 -3.36 9.97
C ALA A 179 15.17 -2.46 9.25
N LYS A 180 15.87 -1.58 9.97
CA LYS A 180 16.86 -0.63 9.46
C LYS A 180 16.30 0.25 8.34
N THR A 181 15.10 0.83 8.58
CA THR A 181 14.49 1.78 7.65
C THR A 181 15.33 3.04 7.52
N GLY A 182 15.46 3.56 6.32
CA GLY A 182 16.26 4.76 6.05
C GLY A 182 15.76 5.49 4.81
N ARG A 183 15.87 6.81 4.85
CA ARG A 183 15.62 7.67 3.70
C ARG A 183 16.92 8.37 3.32
N PRO A 184 17.25 8.46 2.03
CA PRO A 184 18.37 9.27 1.59
C PRO A 184 18.18 10.73 2.00
N ALA A 185 19.26 11.49 2.05
CA ALA A 185 19.24 12.92 2.34
C ALA A 185 18.48 13.73 1.27
N CYS A 186 18.43 13.24 0.00
CA CYS A 186 17.56 13.77 -1.03
C CYS A 186 16.11 13.42 -0.68
N GLY A 187 15.22 14.41 -0.66
CA GLY A 187 13.84 14.23 -0.24
C GLY A 187 13.06 13.29 -1.14
N PHE A 188 12.07 12.66 -0.54
CA PHE A 188 11.08 11.85 -1.23
C PHE A 188 9.93 12.73 -1.72
N VAL A 189 9.26 12.34 -2.82
CA VAL A 189 8.14 13.10 -3.37
C VAL A 189 7.02 13.24 -2.34
N ARG A 190 6.50 14.46 -2.17
CA ARG A 190 5.24 14.69 -1.47
C ARG A 190 4.10 14.44 -2.45
N VAL A 191 3.21 13.51 -2.10
CA VAL A 191 2.16 13.06 -3.00
C VAL A 191 0.96 13.99 -3.01
N HIS A 192 0.28 14.04 -4.15
CA HIS A 192 -0.98 14.76 -4.36
C HIS A 192 -0.88 16.25 -3.97
N VAL A 193 0.20 16.88 -4.40
CA VAL A 193 0.44 18.31 -4.15
C VAL A 193 0.30 19.10 -5.46
N PRO A 194 -0.21 20.34 -5.39
CA PRO A 194 -0.64 21.11 -4.22
C PRO A 194 -2.10 20.85 -3.81
N ALA A 195 -2.32 20.10 -2.75
CA ALA A 195 -3.67 19.71 -2.33
C ALA A 195 -4.55 20.87 -1.85
N LYS A 196 -3.93 21.93 -1.32
CA LYS A 196 -4.67 23.04 -0.66
C LYS A 196 -5.00 24.23 -1.57
N TRP A 197 -4.43 24.30 -2.77
CA TRP A 197 -4.66 25.47 -3.64
C TRP A 197 -6.11 25.65 -4.06
N HIS A 198 -6.84 24.56 -4.31
CA HIS A 198 -8.25 24.62 -4.69
C HIS A 198 -9.17 25.05 -3.55
N GLN A 199 -8.71 24.96 -2.29
CA GLN A 199 -9.42 25.37 -1.08
C GLN A 199 -9.11 26.82 -0.69
N ASP A 200 -8.05 27.42 -1.26
CA ASP A 200 -7.69 28.80 -1.06
C ASP A 200 -8.58 29.68 -1.96
N PRO A 201 -9.50 30.52 -1.40
CA PRO A 201 -10.44 31.33 -2.18
C PRO A 201 -9.73 32.25 -3.16
N ASP A 202 -8.57 32.81 -2.78
CA ASP A 202 -7.79 33.71 -3.64
C ASP A 202 -7.25 32.97 -4.86
N VAL A 203 -6.74 31.73 -4.66
CA VAL A 203 -6.24 30.90 -5.75
C VAL A 203 -7.39 30.41 -6.64
N ALA A 204 -8.48 29.96 -6.03
CA ALA A 204 -9.64 29.44 -6.74
C ALA A 204 -10.33 30.51 -7.59
N THR A 205 -10.28 31.78 -7.20
CA THR A 205 -10.90 32.92 -7.89
C THR A 205 -9.92 33.57 -8.86
N ALA A 206 -8.77 34.06 -8.37
CA ALA A 206 -7.84 34.86 -9.18
C ALA A 206 -7.00 34.00 -10.15
N HIS A 207 -6.77 32.74 -9.82
CA HIS A 207 -5.93 31.81 -10.60
C HIS A 207 -6.66 30.54 -11.01
N SER A 208 -7.96 30.64 -11.13
CA SER A 208 -8.83 29.50 -11.45
C SER A 208 -8.48 28.75 -12.76
N ASN A 209 -7.76 29.40 -13.68
CA ASN A 209 -7.30 28.84 -14.95
C ASN A 209 -6.11 27.88 -14.85
N ILE A 210 -5.47 27.77 -13.67
CA ILE A 210 -4.41 26.79 -13.44
C ILE A 210 -4.96 25.39 -13.17
N PHE A 211 -6.25 25.28 -12.86
CA PHE A 211 -6.89 23.98 -12.62
C PHE A 211 -7.39 23.36 -13.94
N ALA A 212 -7.48 22.04 -13.95
CA ALA A 212 -7.98 21.29 -15.09
C ALA A 212 -9.42 21.69 -15.42
N ARG A 213 -9.77 21.70 -16.71
CA ARG A 213 -11.12 21.93 -17.21
C ARG A 213 -11.87 20.59 -17.23
N ALA A 214 -13.05 20.54 -16.64
CA ALA A 214 -13.93 19.39 -16.68
C ALA A 214 -14.64 19.26 -18.04
N ARG A 215 -15.26 18.10 -18.27
CA ARG A 215 -15.96 17.80 -19.54
C ARG A 215 -17.20 18.64 -19.79
N ASP A 216 -17.87 19.09 -18.75
CA ASP A 216 -19.02 20.02 -18.83
C ASP A 216 -18.62 21.45 -19.20
N GLY A 217 -17.33 21.69 -19.53
CA GLY A 217 -16.79 23.00 -19.86
C GLY A 217 -16.47 23.84 -18.62
N GLY A 218 -16.93 23.44 -17.45
CA GLY A 218 -16.58 24.04 -16.16
C GLY A 218 -15.15 23.72 -15.76
N ARG A 219 -14.75 24.12 -14.56
CA ARG A 219 -13.46 23.74 -14.01
C ARG A 219 -13.61 22.47 -13.20
N ALA A 220 -12.60 21.63 -13.28
CA ALA A 220 -12.52 20.48 -12.41
C ALA A 220 -12.61 20.96 -10.96
N ARG A 221 -13.56 20.44 -10.22
CA ARG A 221 -13.74 20.73 -8.79
C ARG A 221 -12.74 19.99 -7.91
N THR A 222 -11.76 19.33 -8.56
CA THR A 222 -10.66 18.61 -7.92
C THR A 222 -9.40 19.48 -7.91
N PRO A 223 -8.43 19.21 -7.03
CA PRO A 223 -7.12 19.87 -7.04
C PRO A 223 -6.26 19.63 -8.28
N MET A 224 -6.78 18.91 -9.29
CA MET A 224 -6.02 18.58 -10.50
C MET A 224 -5.62 19.85 -11.25
N LEU A 225 -4.34 20.00 -11.54
CA LEU A 225 -3.80 21.11 -12.29
C LEU A 225 -3.95 20.88 -13.80
N CYS A 226 -4.03 21.99 -14.54
CA CYS A 226 -3.93 21.99 -16.01
C CYS A 226 -2.45 22.03 -16.43
N TYR A 227 -1.82 20.88 -16.57
CA TYR A 227 -0.38 20.76 -16.88
C TYR A 227 0.00 21.29 -18.28
N GLY A 228 -0.94 21.42 -19.20
CA GLY A 228 -0.72 22.04 -20.51
C GLY A 228 -0.74 23.58 -20.50
N ASN A 229 -1.22 24.23 -19.42
CA ASN A 229 -1.34 25.68 -19.36
C ASN A 229 -0.02 26.34 -18.89
N PRO A 230 0.56 27.30 -19.66
CA PRO A 230 1.74 28.04 -19.22
C PRO A 230 1.57 28.77 -17.89
N GLN A 231 0.38 29.30 -17.62
CA GLN A 231 0.09 30.00 -16.37
C GLN A 231 0.16 29.07 -15.15
N THR A 232 -0.09 27.79 -15.33
CA THR A 232 0.12 26.80 -14.27
C THR A 232 1.60 26.72 -13.90
N LEU A 233 2.49 26.69 -14.88
CA LEU A 233 3.93 26.67 -14.65
C LEU A 233 4.41 27.98 -13.99
N GLU A 234 3.96 29.13 -14.46
CA GLU A 234 4.30 30.45 -13.89
C GLU A 234 3.86 30.53 -12.43
N TYR A 235 2.62 30.14 -12.15
CA TYR A 235 2.10 30.13 -10.78
C TYR A 235 2.85 29.14 -9.88
N TYR A 236 3.14 27.95 -10.39
CA TYR A 236 3.89 26.93 -9.68
C TYR A 236 5.30 27.41 -9.31
N SER A 237 6.01 28.00 -10.26
CA SER A 237 7.35 28.56 -10.06
C SER A 237 7.33 29.71 -9.07
N ARG A 238 6.39 30.65 -9.19
CA ARG A 238 6.22 31.75 -8.23
C ARG A 238 5.98 31.25 -6.80
N ARG A 239 5.17 30.21 -6.61
CA ARG A 239 4.89 29.64 -5.28
C ARG A 239 6.10 28.96 -4.67
N ILE A 240 7.00 28.41 -5.51
CA ILE A 240 8.29 27.90 -5.08
C ILE A 240 9.20 29.07 -4.63
N ASP A 241 9.29 30.15 -5.42
CA ASP A 241 10.07 31.33 -5.07
C ASP A 241 9.60 31.94 -3.75
N GLU A 242 8.30 32.14 -3.58
CA GLU A 242 7.69 32.68 -2.35
C GLU A 242 7.99 31.80 -1.13
N HIS A 243 7.95 30.49 -1.28
CA HIS A 243 8.25 29.55 -0.20
C HIS A 243 9.73 29.59 0.21
N ILE A 244 10.63 29.57 -0.77
CA ILE A 244 12.09 29.60 -0.51
C ILE A 244 12.49 30.95 0.11
N ALA A 245 11.83 32.02 -0.29
CA ALA A 245 12.01 33.35 0.31
C ALA A 245 11.32 33.53 1.68
N GLY A 246 10.60 32.55 2.19
CA GLY A 246 9.88 32.61 3.47
C GLY A 246 8.62 33.50 3.45
N ILE A 247 8.13 33.90 2.25
CA ILE A 247 6.98 34.80 2.09
C ILE A 247 5.66 34.06 2.28
N ARG A 248 5.53 32.86 1.65
CA ARG A 248 4.27 32.11 1.66
C ARG A 248 4.51 30.61 1.49
N ASP A 249 3.74 29.77 2.22
CA ASP A 249 3.81 28.31 2.06
C ASP A 249 3.44 27.86 0.64
N SER A 250 4.17 26.89 0.11
CA SER A 250 3.99 26.39 -1.26
C SER A 250 2.78 25.46 -1.46
N GLY A 251 2.04 25.12 -0.40
CA GLY A 251 0.99 24.11 -0.45
C GLY A 251 1.53 22.67 -0.47
N GLY A 252 2.71 22.47 0.08
CA GLY A 252 3.36 21.15 0.18
C GLY A 252 4.29 20.81 -1.00
N ILE A 253 4.45 21.69 -1.99
CA ILE A 253 5.32 21.44 -3.15
C ILE A 253 6.80 21.41 -2.73
N VAL A 254 7.22 22.31 -1.83
CA VAL A 254 8.63 22.45 -1.44
C VAL A 254 8.86 21.83 -0.07
N ASP A 255 9.93 21.05 0.03
CA ASP A 255 10.53 20.63 1.29
C ASP A 255 11.90 21.31 1.44
N SER A 256 11.97 22.33 2.29
CA SER A 256 13.19 23.10 2.50
C SER A 256 14.28 22.30 3.22
N ALA A 257 13.90 21.33 4.08
CA ALA A 257 14.86 20.52 4.83
C ALA A 257 15.65 19.58 3.92
N THR A 258 14.99 19.03 2.89
CA THR A 258 15.61 18.13 1.91
C THR A 258 15.90 18.80 0.59
N LYS A 259 15.60 20.11 0.45
CA LYS A 259 15.70 20.88 -0.79
C LYS A 259 15.02 20.20 -1.98
N THR A 260 13.80 19.71 -1.75
CA THR A 260 13.03 18.96 -2.74
C THR A 260 11.82 19.73 -3.20
N ILE A 261 11.62 19.81 -4.53
CA ILE A 261 10.40 20.26 -5.18
C ILE A 261 9.63 19.04 -5.63
N SER A 262 8.37 18.89 -5.23
CA SER A 262 7.55 17.74 -5.57
C SER A 262 6.63 18.04 -6.76
N VAL A 263 6.56 17.14 -7.74
CA VAL A 263 5.55 17.16 -8.82
C VAL A 263 4.78 15.84 -8.74
N SER A 264 3.57 15.92 -8.21
CA SER A 264 2.71 14.76 -8.04
C SER A 264 1.27 15.15 -8.37
N PRO A 265 0.72 14.69 -9.49
CA PRO A 265 -0.69 14.92 -9.81
C PRO A 265 -1.62 14.47 -8.68
N TRP A 266 -2.80 15.06 -8.62
CA TRP A 266 -3.83 14.67 -7.65
C TRP A 266 -4.18 13.18 -7.84
N ASP A 267 -4.72 12.56 -6.79
CA ASP A 267 -5.13 11.14 -6.77
C ASP A 267 -6.37 10.89 -7.63
N ALA A 268 -6.22 11.12 -8.91
CA ALA A 268 -7.21 10.90 -9.96
C ALA A 268 -6.54 10.88 -11.32
N PHE A 269 -7.27 10.45 -12.35
CA PHE A 269 -6.80 10.59 -13.73
C PHE A 269 -6.51 12.04 -14.07
N VAL A 270 -5.36 12.30 -14.67
CA VAL A 270 -5.08 13.58 -15.28
C VAL A 270 -5.93 13.69 -16.54
N ASP A 271 -7.05 14.39 -16.42
CA ASP A 271 -8.02 14.63 -17.50
C ASP A 271 -8.35 16.13 -17.52
N CYS A 272 -7.93 16.81 -18.56
CA CYS A 272 -8.20 18.23 -18.77
C CYS A 272 -8.68 18.44 -20.19
N THR A 273 -9.90 18.96 -20.35
CA THR A 273 -10.55 19.10 -21.65
C THR A 273 -10.26 20.44 -22.36
N CYS A 274 -9.34 21.27 -21.87
CA CYS A 274 -8.94 22.47 -22.59
C CYS A 274 -8.21 22.11 -23.89
N ASP A 275 -8.31 22.98 -24.91
CA ASP A 275 -7.78 22.70 -26.25
C ASP A 275 -6.30 22.32 -26.22
N ARG A 276 -5.51 22.96 -25.39
CA ARG A 276 -4.07 22.68 -25.27
C ARG A 276 -3.80 21.30 -24.67
N CYS A 277 -4.51 20.91 -23.61
CA CYS A 277 -4.35 19.56 -23.05
C CYS A 277 -4.83 18.49 -24.04
N ARG A 278 -5.92 18.74 -24.77
CA ARG A 278 -6.39 17.81 -25.81
C ARG A 278 -5.32 17.48 -26.86
N THR A 279 -4.49 18.45 -27.22
CA THR A 279 -3.37 18.21 -28.16
C THR A 279 -2.18 17.48 -27.53
N LEU A 280 -2.09 17.48 -26.21
CA LEU A 280 -1.01 16.82 -25.45
C LEU A 280 -1.42 15.43 -24.93
N MET A 281 -2.73 15.15 -24.77
CA MET A 281 -3.22 13.83 -24.39
C MET A 281 -3.08 12.88 -25.58
N ASP A 282 -2.61 11.66 -25.32
CA ASP A 282 -2.32 10.68 -26.36
C ASP A 282 -3.08 9.37 -26.13
N PRO A 283 -4.26 9.20 -26.74
CA PRO A 283 -4.99 7.95 -26.65
C PRO A 283 -4.23 6.73 -27.18
N SER A 284 -3.29 6.94 -28.13
CA SER A 284 -2.52 5.85 -28.72
C SER A 284 -1.45 5.30 -27.77
N ALA A 285 -1.04 6.09 -26.76
CA ALA A 285 -0.12 5.66 -25.72
C ALA A 285 -0.74 4.71 -24.67
N GLY A 286 -2.01 4.33 -24.86
CA GLY A 286 -2.75 3.52 -23.89
C GLY A 286 -3.03 4.26 -22.58
N ILE A 287 -3.65 3.54 -21.63
CA ILE A 287 -4.03 4.14 -20.34
C ILE A 287 -2.82 4.68 -19.57
N ASP A 288 -1.73 3.93 -19.52
CA ASP A 288 -0.54 4.24 -18.72
C ASP A 288 0.24 5.47 -19.23
N GLY A 289 0.06 5.84 -20.49
CA GLY A 289 0.74 6.94 -21.15
C GLY A 289 -0.14 8.12 -21.55
N TYR A 290 -1.46 8.00 -21.37
CA TYR A 290 -2.45 8.95 -21.89
C TYR A 290 -2.12 10.42 -21.61
N ALA A 291 -1.77 10.75 -20.37
CA ALA A 291 -1.47 12.12 -19.93
C ALA A 291 0.04 12.44 -19.86
N SER A 292 0.91 11.48 -20.19
CA SER A 292 2.36 11.60 -19.99
C SER A 292 2.97 12.77 -20.76
N ARG A 293 2.51 13.08 -21.98
CA ARG A 293 2.99 14.24 -22.74
C ARG A 293 2.66 15.58 -22.08
N ALA A 294 1.50 15.70 -21.45
CA ALA A 294 1.11 16.92 -20.74
C ALA A 294 1.95 17.13 -19.47
N VAL A 295 2.05 16.11 -18.63
CA VAL A 295 2.70 16.22 -17.32
C VAL A 295 4.22 16.16 -17.45
N TRP A 296 4.75 15.13 -18.10
CA TRP A 296 6.18 14.85 -18.15
C TRP A 296 6.87 15.39 -19.40
N GLY A 297 6.15 15.49 -20.52
CA GLY A 297 6.71 16.03 -21.78
C GLY A 297 6.66 17.55 -21.87
N TYR A 298 5.60 18.17 -21.34
CA TYR A 298 5.41 19.62 -21.43
C TYR A 298 5.77 20.35 -20.12
N PHE A 299 5.14 20.00 -19.00
CA PHE A 299 5.27 20.73 -17.74
C PHE A 299 6.64 20.48 -17.06
N LEU A 300 7.00 19.24 -16.81
CA LEU A 300 8.19 18.88 -16.04
C LEU A 300 9.51 19.40 -16.63
N PRO A 301 9.78 19.30 -17.95
CA PRO A 301 11.03 19.81 -18.51
C PRO A 301 11.20 21.32 -18.39
N ARG A 302 10.09 22.07 -18.42
CA ARG A 302 10.10 23.52 -18.25
C ARG A 302 10.39 23.91 -16.80
N LEU A 303 9.75 23.22 -15.87
CA LEU A 303 10.01 23.37 -14.43
C LEU A 303 11.45 22.98 -14.09
N ALA A 304 11.95 21.87 -14.64
CA ALA A 304 13.31 21.41 -14.39
C ALA A 304 14.37 22.41 -14.90
N ARG A 305 14.16 22.97 -16.10
CA ARG A 305 15.02 24.02 -16.65
C ARG A 305 15.01 25.27 -15.76
N TRP A 306 13.82 25.72 -15.35
CA TRP A 306 13.68 26.88 -14.48
C TRP A 306 14.34 26.66 -13.14
N ALA A 307 14.07 25.53 -12.47
CA ALA A 307 14.65 25.22 -11.17
C ALA A 307 16.19 25.07 -11.22
N ALA A 308 16.73 24.46 -12.27
CA ALA A 308 18.18 24.35 -12.47
C ALA A 308 18.85 25.74 -12.57
N LYS A 309 18.15 26.73 -13.15
CA LYS A 309 18.66 28.11 -13.29
C LYS A 309 18.48 28.93 -12.00
N SER A 310 17.28 28.89 -11.40
CA SER A 310 16.89 29.78 -10.31
C SER A 310 17.18 29.18 -8.92
N HIS A 311 17.19 27.87 -8.77
CA HIS A 311 17.34 27.15 -7.52
C HIS A 311 18.22 25.92 -7.68
N SER A 312 19.46 26.09 -8.11
CA SER A 312 20.41 25.02 -8.46
C SER A 312 20.68 24.00 -7.32
N GLY A 313 20.38 24.37 -6.08
CA GLY A 313 20.49 23.46 -4.91
C GLY A 313 19.27 22.57 -4.69
N TYR A 314 18.19 22.75 -5.46
CA TYR A 314 16.95 21.98 -5.33
C TYR A 314 16.84 20.91 -6.40
N ARG A 315 16.32 19.75 -5.99
CA ARG A 315 15.97 18.64 -6.89
C ARG A 315 14.45 18.53 -7.05
N ILE A 316 13.99 18.05 -8.18
CA ILE A 316 12.58 17.79 -8.44
C ILE A 316 12.32 16.29 -8.31
N ALA A 317 11.61 15.90 -7.26
CA ALA A 317 11.06 14.56 -7.14
C ALA A 317 9.66 14.53 -7.77
N PHE A 318 9.40 13.56 -8.64
CA PHE A 318 8.12 13.47 -9.33
C PHE A 318 7.57 12.03 -9.33
N LEU A 319 6.24 11.91 -9.35
CA LEU A 319 5.52 10.64 -9.23
C LEU A 319 4.86 10.26 -10.55
N PRO A 320 5.46 9.43 -11.41
CA PRO A 320 4.75 8.76 -12.50
C PRO A 320 3.65 7.85 -11.93
N TYR A 321 2.39 8.20 -12.22
CA TYR A 321 1.25 7.61 -11.55
C TYR A 321 0.00 7.61 -12.44
N TRP A 322 -0.90 6.63 -12.24
CA TRP A 322 -2.14 6.46 -12.99
C TRP A 322 -1.90 6.50 -14.51
N ASN A 323 -2.63 7.38 -15.23
CA ASN A 323 -2.57 7.53 -16.69
C ASN A 323 -1.39 8.40 -17.18
N ALA A 324 -0.40 8.57 -16.32
CA ALA A 324 0.89 9.21 -16.63
C ALA A 324 2.06 8.38 -16.05
N CYS A 325 1.97 7.04 -16.10
CA CYS A 325 2.99 6.14 -15.55
C CYS A 325 4.22 6.01 -16.44
N THR A 326 4.04 6.01 -17.77
CA THR A 326 5.13 5.79 -18.73
C THR A 326 5.76 7.11 -19.18
N PRO A 327 7.07 7.15 -19.44
CA PRO A 327 7.67 8.34 -20.03
C PRO A 327 7.16 8.54 -21.48
N PRO A 328 6.84 9.77 -21.88
CA PRO A 328 6.49 10.02 -23.28
C PRO A 328 7.71 9.89 -24.18
N GLU A 329 7.50 9.48 -25.42
CA GLU A 329 8.55 9.33 -26.42
C GLU A 329 9.39 10.61 -26.56
N GLY A 330 10.71 10.47 -26.68
CA GLY A 330 11.65 11.58 -26.85
C GLY A 330 11.93 12.40 -25.58
N LEU A 331 11.37 12.06 -24.44
CA LEU A 331 11.65 12.76 -23.19
C LEU A 331 13.11 12.56 -22.75
N ASN A 332 13.82 13.66 -22.48
CA ASN A 332 15.17 13.64 -21.94
C ASN A 332 15.31 14.67 -20.81
N LEU A 333 15.37 14.19 -19.58
CA LEU A 333 15.55 15.00 -18.37
C LEU A 333 16.99 15.01 -17.85
N ARG A 334 17.86 14.10 -18.35
CA ARG A 334 19.29 14.03 -17.95
C ARG A 334 20.00 15.35 -18.09
N LYS A 335 19.68 16.11 -19.15
CA LYS A 335 20.30 17.41 -19.44
C LYS A 335 20.10 18.48 -18.35
N TYR A 336 19.15 18.29 -17.46
CA TYR A 336 18.91 19.21 -16.35
C TYR A 336 19.61 18.76 -15.06
N GLY A 337 19.85 17.47 -14.87
CA GLY A 337 20.58 16.88 -13.74
C GLY A 337 19.90 16.99 -12.37
N ASN A 338 18.67 17.50 -12.32
CA ASN A 338 17.97 17.85 -11.07
C ASN A 338 16.60 17.13 -10.90
N THR A 339 16.37 16.01 -11.58
CA THR A 339 15.08 15.31 -11.55
C THR A 339 15.25 13.87 -11.06
N ASP A 340 14.37 13.44 -10.15
CA ASP A 340 14.34 12.11 -9.57
C ASP A 340 12.94 11.51 -9.69
N ALA A 341 12.83 10.37 -10.35
CA ALA A 341 11.56 9.67 -10.51
C ALA A 341 11.26 8.80 -9.27
N VAL A 342 10.05 8.93 -8.75
CA VAL A 342 9.47 7.99 -7.81
C VAL A 342 8.45 7.16 -8.58
N VAL A 343 8.87 6.01 -9.09
CA VAL A 343 8.06 5.20 -10.01
C VAL A 343 7.04 4.40 -9.21
N CYS A 344 5.78 4.69 -9.49
CA CYS A 344 4.67 3.96 -8.88
C CYS A 344 4.49 2.60 -9.57
N VAL A 345 4.65 1.53 -8.81
CA VAL A 345 4.49 0.15 -9.29
C VAL A 345 3.07 -0.29 -8.98
N MET A 346 2.22 -0.24 -10.00
CA MET A 346 0.80 -0.63 -9.93
C MET A 346 0.50 -1.70 -10.99
N PRO A 347 -0.41 -2.61 -10.70
CA PRO A 347 -0.89 -3.06 -9.39
C PRO A 347 0.09 -4.05 -8.75
N GLY A 348 0.22 -4.03 -7.41
CA GLY A 348 1.21 -4.88 -6.71
C GLY A 348 0.97 -6.38 -6.87
N LEU A 349 -0.30 -6.83 -6.87
CA LEU A 349 -0.63 -8.23 -7.08
C LEU A 349 -0.31 -8.72 -8.50
N ALA A 350 -0.56 -7.92 -9.51
CA ALA A 350 -0.24 -8.25 -10.90
C ALA A 350 1.28 -8.38 -11.10
N LEU A 351 2.08 -7.51 -10.48
CA LEU A 351 3.53 -7.61 -10.47
C LEU A 351 4.01 -8.96 -9.94
N LEU A 352 3.35 -9.50 -8.92
CA LEU A 352 3.73 -10.76 -8.27
C LEU A 352 3.19 -12.00 -9.00
N LYS A 353 2.07 -11.89 -9.73
CA LYS A 353 1.30 -13.03 -10.25
C LYS A 353 1.35 -13.20 -11.76
N ASN A 354 1.62 -12.15 -12.51
CA ASN A 354 1.68 -12.19 -13.96
C ASN A 354 3.09 -11.89 -14.47
N LYS A 355 3.69 -12.82 -15.20
CA LYS A 355 5.05 -12.67 -15.72
C LYS A 355 5.18 -11.51 -16.71
N ALA A 356 4.20 -11.33 -17.60
CA ALA A 356 4.25 -10.26 -18.59
C ALA A 356 4.18 -8.88 -17.92
N THR A 357 3.33 -8.73 -16.89
CA THR A 357 3.24 -7.51 -16.10
C THR A 357 4.53 -7.25 -15.33
N ARG A 358 5.16 -8.27 -14.73
CA ARG A 358 6.46 -8.09 -14.05
C ARG A 358 7.53 -7.56 -15.01
N ILE A 359 7.60 -8.12 -16.23
CA ILE A 359 8.56 -7.66 -17.24
C ILE A 359 8.28 -6.21 -17.62
N ARG A 360 7.04 -5.86 -17.93
CA ARG A 360 6.63 -4.49 -18.30
C ARG A 360 6.96 -3.47 -17.21
N GLU A 361 6.69 -3.80 -15.93
CA GLU A 361 7.03 -2.92 -14.80
C GLU A 361 8.54 -2.70 -14.65
N GLU A 362 9.34 -3.76 -14.79
CA GLU A 362 10.80 -3.64 -14.77
C GLU A 362 11.35 -2.82 -15.95
N GLU A 363 10.77 -2.97 -17.14
CA GLU A 363 11.09 -2.16 -18.31
C GLU A 363 10.78 -0.68 -18.06
N ARG A 364 9.60 -0.38 -17.51
CA ARG A 364 9.19 0.98 -17.17
C ARG A 364 10.13 1.64 -16.14
N ILE A 365 10.59 0.90 -15.14
CA ILE A 365 11.58 1.38 -14.18
C ILE A 365 12.88 1.79 -14.89
N ARG A 366 13.38 0.93 -15.81
CA ARG A 366 14.59 1.20 -16.59
C ARG A 366 14.41 2.37 -17.58
N GLU A 367 13.23 2.52 -18.17
CA GLU A 367 12.89 3.67 -19.01
C GLU A 367 12.99 4.99 -18.23
N TRP A 368 12.40 5.07 -17.03
CA TRP A 368 12.50 6.25 -16.19
C TRP A 368 13.94 6.54 -15.75
N ARG A 369 14.70 5.52 -15.40
CA ARG A 369 16.14 5.65 -15.16
C ARG A 369 16.88 6.22 -16.39
N SER A 370 16.56 5.71 -17.56
CA SER A 370 17.12 6.20 -18.80
C SER A 370 16.81 7.67 -19.07
N VAL A 371 15.58 8.08 -18.79
CA VAL A 371 15.09 9.45 -19.00
C VAL A 371 15.71 10.45 -18.02
N THR A 372 15.80 10.11 -16.74
CA THR A 372 16.31 10.99 -15.68
C THR A 372 17.83 10.95 -15.55
N GLY A 373 18.45 9.81 -15.83
CA GLY A 373 19.87 9.55 -15.57
C GLY A 373 20.21 9.30 -14.09
N SER A 374 19.20 9.33 -13.19
CA SER A 374 19.31 8.99 -11.77
C SER A 374 18.66 7.64 -11.49
N LEU A 375 19.02 7.01 -10.37
CA LEU A 375 18.36 5.80 -9.91
C LEU A 375 16.95 6.16 -9.40
N PRO A 376 15.87 5.59 -9.97
CA PRO A 376 14.53 5.86 -9.47
C PRO A 376 14.29 5.19 -8.11
N THR A 377 13.45 5.81 -7.29
CA THR A 377 12.87 5.15 -6.11
C THR A 377 11.54 4.52 -6.49
N LEU A 378 11.19 3.37 -5.91
CA LEU A 378 9.91 2.73 -6.18
C LEU A 378 8.87 3.11 -5.12
N TRP A 379 7.64 3.34 -5.57
CA TRP A 379 6.45 3.38 -4.74
C TRP A 379 5.65 2.09 -4.96
N HIS A 380 5.60 1.24 -3.97
CA HIS A 380 4.98 -0.08 -4.07
C HIS A 380 3.68 -0.18 -3.27
N TYR A 381 2.69 -0.92 -3.80
CA TYR A 381 1.39 -1.15 -3.16
C TYR A 381 1.23 -2.57 -2.60
N SER A 382 2.29 -3.26 -2.29
CA SER A 382 2.25 -4.68 -1.88
C SER A 382 1.37 -5.01 -0.66
N CYS A 383 0.84 -4.00 0.03
CA CYS A 383 -0.02 -4.16 1.21
C CYS A 383 -1.17 -3.16 1.22
N TRP A 384 -1.53 -2.63 0.07
CA TRP A 384 -2.63 -1.69 -0.03
C TRP A 384 -3.99 -2.42 0.06
N PRO A 385 -5.02 -1.84 0.72
CA PRO A 385 -6.33 -2.49 0.87
C PRO A 385 -6.98 -2.95 -0.43
N ALA A 386 -6.76 -2.25 -1.54
CA ALA A 386 -7.29 -2.62 -2.85
C ALA A 386 -6.76 -3.95 -3.39
N GLU A 387 -5.66 -4.46 -2.85
CA GLU A 387 -5.04 -5.73 -3.24
C GLU A 387 -5.42 -6.89 -2.33
N TYR A 388 -6.33 -6.66 -1.37
CA TYR A 388 -6.73 -7.70 -0.44
C TYR A 388 -7.53 -8.80 -1.14
N THR A 389 -7.06 -10.01 -0.92
CA THR A 389 -7.77 -11.24 -1.21
C THR A 389 -8.00 -12.01 0.08
N CYS A 390 -8.99 -12.90 0.11
CA CYS A 390 -9.14 -13.85 1.21
C CYS A 390 -7.99 -14.88 1.27
N ALA A 391 -7.17 -15.02 0.21
CA ALA A 391 -6.08 -15.97 0.18
C ALA A 391 -4.95 -15.57 1.14
N PRO A 392 -4.49 -16.50 1.99
CA PRO A 392 -3.45 -16.22 2.97
C PRO A 392 -2.04 -16.31 2.34
N TYR A 393 -1.74 -15.48 1.37
CA TYR A 393 -0.53 -15.55 0.58
C TYR A 393 0.74 -15.11 1.32
N ILE A 394 1.87 -15.67 0.90
CA ILE A 394 3.24 -15.28 1.25
C ILE A 394 4.06 -15.25 -0.03
N TYR A 395 4.94 -14.28 -0.18
CA TYR A 395 5.69 -14.06 -1.42
C TYR A 395 7.13 -13.56 -1.20
N GLY A 396 7.76 -13.96 -0.10
CA GLY A 396 9.10 -13.46 0.26
C GLY A 396 10.18 -13.80 -0.75
N GLU A 397 10.18 -15.00 -1.31
CA GLU A 397 11.14 -15.37 -2.34
C GLU A 397 10.92 -14.59 -3.66
N THR A 398 9.68 -14.24 -3.97
CA THR A 398 9.38 -13.35 -5.11
C THR A 398 9.90 -11.94 -4.86
N ILE A 399 9.72 -11.40 -3.65
CA ILE A 399 10.31 -10.12 -3.24
C ILE A 399 11.84 -10.15 -3.36
N ARG A 400 12.47 -11.20 -2.85
CA ARG A 400 13.92 -11.33 -2.92
C ARG A 400 14.42 -11.32 -4.36
N ARG A 401 13.80 -12.10 -5.25
CA ARG A 401 14.14 -12.12 -6.69
C ARG A 401 13.96 -10.77 -7.35
N HIS A 402 12.86 -10.07 -7.03
CA HIS A 402 12.56 -8.74 -7.55
C HIS A 402 13.65 -7.72 -7.17
N PHE A 403 13.99 -7.59 -5.89
CA PHE A 403 15.05 -6.65 -5.47
C PHE A 403 16.43 -7.06 -5.96
N ARG A 404 16.68 -8.37 -6.07
CA ARG A 404 17.94 -8.85 -6.64
C ARG A 404 18.08 -8.47 -8.13
N SER A 405 17.01 -8.55 -8.93
CA SER A 405 17.02 -8.15 -10.34
C SER A 405 17.18 -6.64 -10.54
N LEU A 406 16.79 -5.85 -9.54
CA LEU A 406 16.86 -4.38 -9.56
C LEU A 406 18.09 -3.81 -8.86
N ARG A 407 19.03 -4.65 -8.42
CA ARG A 407 20.27 -4.18 -7.79
C ARG A 407 21.07 -3.30 -8.73
N GLY A 408 21.35 -2.05 -8.31
CA GLY A 408 22.02 -1.04 -9.14
C GLY A 408 21.13 -0.39 -10.21
N GLU A 409 19.83 -0.75 -10.26
CA GLU A 409 18.85 -0.14 -11.16
C GLU A 409 17.95 0.88 -10.45
N ILE A 410 17.83 0.79 -9.12
CA ILE A 410 16.98 1.65 -8.28
C ILE A 410 17.77 2.16 -7.06
N ASP A 411 17.32 3.28 -6.49
CA ASP A 411 17.82 3.80 -5.22
C ASP A 411 17.23 3.06 -4.01
N GLY A 412 16.04 2.51 -4.18
CA GLY A 412 15.33 1.74 -3.16
C GLY A 412 13.82 1.79 -3.33
N ALA A 413 13.09 1.51 -2.25
CA ALA A 413 11.64 1.48 -2.32
C ALA A 413 10.95 1.97 -1.05
N PHE A 414 9.77 2.57 -1.27
CA PHE A 414 8.72 2.79 -0.29
C PHE A 414 7.62 1.76 -0.53
N VAL A 415 7.12 1.11 0.52
CA VAL A 415 5.91 0.31 0.44
C VAL A 415 4.77 1.06 1.13
N CYS A 416 3.70 1.30 0.37
CA CYS A 416 2.45 1.84 0.91
C CYS A 416 1.76 0.72 1.69
N ALA A 417 2.13 0.60 2.97
CA ALA A 417 1.57 -0.38 3.89
C ALA A 417 0.47 0.28 4.71
N GLY A 418 -0.75 -0.14 4.50
CA GLY A 418 -1.90 0.32 5.26
C GLY A 418 -2.92 -0.81 5.40
N GLY A 419 -3.40 -1.09 6.61
CA GLY A 419 -4.49 -2.01 6.82
C GLY A 419 -4.08 -3.36 7.42
N ASP A 420 -4.25 -4.47 6.74
CA ASP A 420 -4.21 -5.81 7.32
C ASP A 420 -2.79 -6.32 7.62
N MET A 421 -2.19 -5.79 8.69
CA MET A 421 -0.84 -6.17 9.14
C MET A 421 -0.66 -7.66 9.43
N PRO A 422 -1.57 -8.34 10.15
CA PRO A 422 -1.39 -9.77 10.44
C PRO A 422 -1.20 -10.62 9.20
N ARG A 423 -1.86 -10.25 8.11
CA ARG A 423 -1.79 -10.99 6.83
C ARG A 423 -0.48 -10.75 6.07
N HIS A 424 0.03 -9.51 6.13
CA HIS A 424 1.20 -9.09 5.36
C HIS A 424 2.52 -9.06 6.15
N GLN A 425 2.46 -9.16 7.47
CA GLN A 425 3.58 -9.00 8.39
C GLN A 425 4.86 -9.73 7.96
N LEU A 426 4.77 -11.01 7.69
CA LEU A 426 5.94 -11.81 7.31
C LEU A 426 6.53 -11.41 5.94
N SER A 427 5.66 -11.10 4.97
CA SER A 427 6.11 -10.62 3.65
C SER A 427 6.75 -9.23 3.75
N LEU A 428 6.22 -8.33 4.58
CA LEU A 428 6.82 -7.02 4.84
C LEU A 428 8.15 -7.13 5.59
N TYR A 429 8.26 -8.06 6.53
CA TYR A 429 9.53 -8.32 7.20
C TYR A 429 10.60 -8.74 6.17
N VAL A 430 10.28 -9.66 5.27
CA VAL A 430 11.17 -10.06 4.18
C VAL A 430 11.48 -8.89 3.24
N TRP A 431 10.47 -8.07 2.90
CA TRP A 431 10.63 -6.88 2.08
C TRP A 431 11.73 -5.95 2.62
N MET A 432 11.64 -5.58 3.88
CA MET A 432 12.60 -4.67 4.51
C MET A 432 14.01 -5.29 4.60
N ARG A 433 14.08 -6.59 4.87
CA ARG A 433 15.36 -7.32 4.87
C ARG A 433 15.98 -7.34 3.47
N CYS A 434 15.20 -7.51 2.41
CA CYS A 434 15.70 -7.47 1.04
C CYS A 434 16.18 -6.08 0.61
N LEU A 435 15.56 -5.00 1.13
CA LEU A 435 16.04 -3.63 0.88
C LEU A 435 17.39 -3.36 1.57
N TRP A 436 17.64 -4.01 2.70
CA TRP A 436 18.96 -3.97 3.30
C TRP A 436 19.97 -4.82 2.51
N ASN A 437 19.62 -6.09 2.26
CA ASN A 437 20.45 -7.02 1.48
C ASN A 437 19.56 -8.05 0.76
N PRO A 438 19.43 -8.02 -0.58
CA PRO A 438 18.61 -8.97 -1.32
C PRO A 438 19.19 -10.40 -1.41
N GLU A 439 20.39 -10.64 -0.84
CA GLU A 439 20.99 -11.97 -0.78
C GLU A 439 20.64 -12.75 0.51
N ILE A 440 19.61 -12.30 1.24
CA ILE A 440 19.13 -13.02 2.44
C ILE A 440 18.64 -14.42 2.10
N ASP A 441 18.73 -15.32 3.07
CA ASP A 441 18.10 -16.63 3.04
C ASP A 441 16.67 -16.55 3.56
N VAL A 442 15.70 -16.43 2.64
CA VAL A 442 14.28 -16.33 2.98
C VAL A 442 13.77 -17.58 3.71
N SER A 443 14.31 -18.76 3.40
CA SER A 443 13.94 -20.00 4.11
C SER A 443 14.37 -19.94 5.57
N ALA A 444 15.58 -19.48 5.85
CA ALA A 444 16.06 -19.29 7.22
C ALA A 444 15.23 -18.24 8.00
N VAL A 445 14.76 -17.18 7.32
CA VAL A 445 13.83 -16.19 7.90
C VAL A 445 12.53 -16.86 8.32
N TYR A 446 11.94 -17.70 7.45
CA TYR A 446 10.71 -18.42 7.75
C TYR A 446 10.88 -19.44 8.90
N ASP A 447 12.00 -20.13 8.93
CA ASP A 447 12.35 -21.05 10.01
C ASP A 447 12.47 -20.32 11.35
N GLY A 448 13.13 -19.16 11.35
CA GLY A 448 13.23 -18.30 12.53
C GLY A 448 11.88 -17.78 12.99
N TYR A 449 11.04 -17.31 12.08
CA TYR A 449 9.68 -16.83 12.36
C TYR A 449 8.82 -17.94 13.02
N ALA A 450 8.78 -19.12 12.39
CA ALA A 450 7.98 -20.23 12.90
C ALA A 450 8.45 -20.67 14.32
N ARG A 451 9.75 -20.83 14.52
CA ARG A 451 10.30 -21.22 15.83
C ARG A 451 10.06 -20.17 16.90
N SER A 452 10.31 -18.90 16.58
CA SER A 452 10.26 -17.82 17.59
C SER A 452 8.85 -17.48 18.05
N LEU A 453 7.87 -17.53 17.12
CA LEU A 453 6.51 -17.08 17.41
C LEU A 453 5.51 -18.22 17.67
N PHE A 454 5.86 -19.47 17.33
CA PHE A 454 4.93 -20.60 17.43
C PHE A 454 5.46 -21.80 18.22
N GLY A 455 6.66 -21.74 18.77
CA GLY A 455 7.17 -22.72 19.72
C GLY A 455 6.98 -24.18 19.29
N ALA A 456 6.19 -24.93 20.06
CA ALA A 456 5.87 -26.34 19.75
C ALA A 456 5.13 -26.52 18.42
N ALA A 457 4.37 -25.54 17.97
CA ALA A 457 3.65 -25.54 16.70
C ALA A 457 4.50 -25.10 15.51
N ALA A 458 5.80 -24.87 15.68
CA ALA A 458 6.69 -24.37 14.61
C ALA A 458 6.71 -25.23 13.35
N VAL A 459 6.68 -26.56 13.50
CA VAL A 459 6.77 -27.50 12.36
C VAL A 459 5.55 -27.38 11.43
N PRO A 460 4.30 -27.54 11.90
CA PRO A 460 3.13 -27.36 11.04
C PRO A 460 3.02 -25.92 10.51
N VAL A 461 3.37 -24.90 11.29
CA VAL A 461 3.35 -23.50 10.83
C VAL A 461 4.36 -23.29 9.69
N ARG A 462 5.56 -23.84 9.81
CA ARG A 462 6.58 -23.76 8.73
C ARG A 462 6.10 -24.45 7.44
N GLU A 463 5.41 -25.56 7.55
CA GLU A 463 4.82 -26.24 6.40
C GLU A 463 3.66 -25.44 5.79
N MET A 464 2.84 -24.79 6.60
CA MET A 464 1.81 -23.86 6.12
C MET A 464 2.45 -22.69 5.35
N ILE A 465 3.55 -22.10 5.84
CA ILE A 465 4.30 -21.05 5.13
C ILE A 465 4.78 -21.56 3.77
N ARG A 466 5.34 -22.76 3.71
CA ARG A 466 5.83 -23.37 2.47
C ARG A 466 4.71 -23.56 1.44
N ILE A 467 3.55 -24.07 1.86
CA ILE A 467 2.40 -24.26 0.96
C ILE A 467 1.91 -22.90 0.44
N ARG A 468 1.80 -21.91 1.33
CA ARG A 468 1.33 -20.56 1.00
C ARG A 468 2.24 -19.90 -0.03
N GLU A 469 3.55 -19.95 0.18
CA GLU A 469 4.52 -19.36 -0.75
C GLU A 469 4.55 -20.10 -2.08
N LYS A 470 4.62 -21.45 -2.05
CA LYS A 470 4.59 -22.27 -3.26
C LYS A 470 3.32 -22.01 -4.09
N GLY A 471 2.17 -21.91 -3.43
CA GLY A 471 0.91 -21.60 -4.11
C GLY A 471 0.93 -20.21 -4.73
N TRP A 472 1.40 -19.21 -3.98
CA TRP A 472 1.41 -17.83 -4.46
C TRP A 472 2.50 -17.55 -5.49
N SER A 473 3.57 -18.34 -5.56
CA SER A 473 4.64 -18.20 -6.57
C SER A 473 4.26 -18.65 -7.97
N LYS A 474 3.13 -19.33 -8.14
CA LYS A 474 2.65 -19.76 -9.47
C LYS A 474 2.13 -18.57 -10.26
N ASP A 475 2.53 -18.44 -11.51
CA ASP A 475 2.03 -17.39 -12.40
C ASP A 475 0.56 -17.64 -12.79
N TRP A 476 -0.17 -16.54 -12.94
CA TRP A 476 -1.53 -16.54 -13.47
C TRP A 476 -1.56 -16.17 -14.95
N PRO A 477 -2.54 -16.66 -15.71
CA PRO A 477 -2.66 -16.33 -17.13
C PRO A 477 -3.03 -14.86 -17.37
N ASP A 478 -3.62 -14.23 -16.36
CA ASP A 478 -4.02 -12.82 -16.38
C ASP A 478 -3.82 -12.18 -14.99
N GLU A 479 -4.11 -10.88 -14.89
CA GLU A 479 -3.93 -10.07 -13.67
C GLU A 479 -5.17 -10.12 -12.75
N ARG A 480 -6.17 -10.98 -13.04
CA ARG A 480 -7.45 -10.96 -12.36
C ARG A 480 -7.43 -11.86 -11.11
N LEU A 481 -7.92 -11.31 -10.03
CA LEU A 481 -8.13 -12.03 -8.78
C LEU A 481 -9.45 -12.80 -8.86
N THR A 482 -9.42 -14.00 -9.45
CA THR A 482 -10.59 -14.86 -9.63
C THR A 482 -10.47 -16.15 -8.82
N ASP A 483 -11.60 -16.79 -8.48
CA ASP A 483 -11.60 -18.11 -7.85
C ASP A 483 -10.86 -19.15 -8.70
N ALA A 484 -10.95 -19.04 -10.03
CA ALA A 484 -10.21 -19.89 -10.95
C ALA A 484 -8.68 -19.74 -10.79
N ASN A 485 -8.19 -18.52 -10.65
CA ASN A 485 -6.78 -18.27 -10.42
C ASN A 485 -6.36 -18.67 -8.99
N VAL A 486 -7.17 -18.33 -7.98
CA VAL A 486 -6.87 -18.64 -6.57
C VAL A 486 -6.96 -20.15 -6.31
N PHE A 487 -8.10 -20.78 -6.62
CA PHE A 487 -8.37 -22.18 -6.26
C PHE A 487 -8.10 -23.17 -7.41
N GLY A 488 -8.04 -22.71 -8.65
CA GLY A 488 -7.62 -23.55 -9.78
C GLY A 488 -6.11 -23.63 -9.94
N ILE A 489 -5.38 -22.57 -9.63
CA ILE A 489 -3.93 -22.45 -9.86
C ILE A 489 -3.15 -22.39 -8.54
N SER A 490 -3.37 -21.34 -7.74
CA SER A 490 -2.53 -21.07 -6.56
C SER A 490 -2.76 -22.08 -5.45
N TYR A 491 -3.99 -22.29 -5.03
CA TYR A 491 -4.37 -23.11 -3.88
C TYR A 491 -5.51 -24.08 -4.24
N PRO A 492 -5.24 -25.14 -5.01
CA PRO A 492 -6.25 -26.17 -5.29
C PRO A 492 -6.89 -26.68 -3.99
N PRO A 493 -8.18 -27.07 -3.99
CA PRO A 493 -8.91 -27.47 -2.77
C PRO A 493 -8.21 -28.54 -1.92
N GLY A 494 -7.39 -29.39 -2.53
CA GLY A 494 -6.55 -30.35 -1.79
C GLY A 494 -5.49 -29.69 -0.93
N GLU A 495 -4.81 -28.67 -1.44
CA GLU A 495 -3.81 -27.90 -0.68
C GLU A 495 -4.49 -27.07 0.42
N VAL A 496 -5.70 -26.55 0.18
CA VAL A 496 -6.47 -25.81 1.19
C VAL A 496 -6.90 -26.73 2.34
N ARG A 497 -7.34 -27.96 2.05
CA ARG A 497 -7.61 -28.96 3.10
C ARG A 497 -6.37 -29.28 3.92
N LYS A 498 -5.21 -29.40 3.27
CA LYS A 498 -3.93 -29.61 3.95
C LYS A 498 -3.57 -28.44 4.87
N LEU A 499 -3.76 -27.19 4.42
CA LEU A 499 -3.57 -25.99 5.27
C LEU A 499 -4.47 -26.04 6.51
N ARG A 500 -5.73 -26.44 6.37
CA ARG A 500 -6.68 -26.58 7.52
C ARG A 500 -6.18 -27.63 8.50
N SER A 501 -5.83 -28.82 8.05
CA SER A 501 -5.30 -29.88 8.91
C SER A 501 -4.03 -29.47 9.65
N LEU A 502 -3.12 -28.74 8.99
CA LEU A 502 -1.91 -28.22 9.62
C LEU A 502 -2.23 -27.16 10.68
N LEU A 503 -3.25 -26.32 10.44
CA LEU A 503 -3.70 -25.33 11.43
C LEU A 503 -4.31 -26.01 12.66
N GLU A 504 -5.13 -27.04 12.47
CA GLU A 504 -5.69 -27.87 13.55
C GLU A 504 -4.58 -28.58 14.35
N GLU A 505 -3.59 -29.13 13.67
CA GLU A 505 -2.40 -29.72 14.31
C GLU A 505 -1.61 -28.67 15.11
N ALA A 506 -1.36 -27.50 14.54
CA ALA A 506 -0.67 -26.41 15.22
C ALA A 506 -1.39 -25.98 16.48
N ARG A 507 -2.72 -25.86 16.44
CA ARG A 507 -3.54 -25.53 17.61
C ARG A 507 -3.47 -26.57 18.71
N ARG A 508 -3.50 -27.84 18.34
CA ARG A 508 -3.36 -28.96 19.31
C ARG A 508 -2.00 -28.92 20.00
N LEU A 509 -0.90 -28.65 19.25
CA LEU A 509 0.45 -28.55 19.79
C LEU A 509 0.66 -27.31 20.68
N ALA A 510 -0.13 -26.26 20.46
CA ALA A 510 -0.05 -25.00 21.19
C ALA A 510 -1.09 -24.86 22.32
N ALA A 511 -1.83 -25.94 22.66
CA ALA A 511 -2.95 -25.87 23.60
C ALA A 511 -2.56 -25.33 24.97
N GLU A 512 -1.34 -25.60 25.42
CA GLU A 512 -0.82 -25.15 26.73
C GLU A 512 -0.10 -23.82 26.68
N ASP A 513 0.05 -23.20 25.48
CA ASP A 513 0.65 -21.87 25.30
C ASP A 513 -0.42 -20.84 24.89
N PRO A 514 -0.91 -20.02 25.84
CA PRO A 514 -2.00 -19.07 25.54
C PRO A 514 -1.64 -18.05 24.46
N ALA A 515 -0.38 -17.62 24.39
CA ALA A 515 0.06 -16.61 23.42
C ALA A 515 0.07 -17.20 22.00
N VAL A 516 0.63 -18.39 21.83
CA VAL A 516 0.63 -19.11 20.55
C VAL A 516 -0.79 -19.51 20.15
N SER A 517 -1.61 -19.98 21.09
CA SER A 517 -3.00 -20.36 20.85
C SER A 517 -3.84 -19.17 20.36
N ALA A 518 -3.68 -18.00 20.99
CA ALA A 518 -4.34 -16.76 20.55
C ALA A 518 -3.90 -16.33 19.14
N ARG A 519 -2.61 -16.45 18.81
CA ARG A 519 -2.08 -16.12 17.48
C ARG A 519 -2.65 -17.05 16.41
N LEU A 520 -2.72 -18.34 16.67
CA LEU A 520 -3.32 -19.34 15.77
C LEU A 520 -4.83 -19.12 15.60
N GLY A 521 -5.53 -18.75 16.67
CA GLY A 521 -6.95 -18.38 16.62
C GLY A 521 -7.23 -17.17 15.71
N ARG A 522 -6.36 -16.16 15.74
CA ARG A 522 -6.45 -15.03 14.79
C ARG A 522 -6.23 -15.47 13.33
N LEU A 523 -5.26 -16.34 13.08
CA LEU A 523 -5.04 -16.91 11.74
C LEU A 523 -6.26 -17.69 11.24
N GLU A 524 -6.89 -18.50 12.10
CA GLU A 524 -8.08 -19.27 11.74
C GLU A 524 -9.25 -18.36 11.38
N ALA A 525 -9.50 -17.32 12.18
CA ALA A 525 -10.55 -16.36 11.91
C ALA A 525 -10.30 -15.60 10.59
N ASP A 526 -9.06 -15.22 10.33
CA ASP A 526 -8.65 -14.55 9.09
C ASP A 526 -8.80 -15.45 7.85
N TRP A 527 -8.60 -16.77 7.99
CA TRP A 527 -8.70 -17.71 6.87
C TRP A 527 -10.09 -18.34 6.70
N ALA A 528 -11.05 -18.04 7.53
CA ALA A 528 -12.38 -18.65 7.51
C ALA A 528 -13.06 -18.49 6.12
N GLU A 529 -13.02 -17.29 5.55
CA GLU A 529 -13.60 -17.01 4.22
C GLU A 529 -12.85 -17.74 3.11
N PHE A 530 -11.54 -17.83 3.19
CA PHE A 530 -10.73 -18.59 2.24
C PHE A 530 -11.10 -20.08 2.24
N PHE A 531 -11.29 -20.68 3.40
CA PHE A 531 -11.73 -22.07 3.53
C PHE A 531 -13.14 -22.27 2.96
N ARG A 532 -14.07 -21.38 3.31
CA ARG A 532 -15.46 -21.43 2.80
C ARG A 532 -15.52 -21.34 1.28
N ARG A 533 -14.77 -20.42 0.68
CA ARG A 533 -14.71 -20.24 -0.80
C ARG A 533 -14.10 -21.45 -1.50
N SER A 534 -13.03 -22.01 -0.94
CA SER A 534 -12.40 -23.21 -1.49
C SER A 534 -13.36 -24.41 -1.53
N GLU A 535 -14.19 -24.57 -0.49
CA GLU A 535 -15.22 -25.61 -0.46
C GLU A 535 -16.33 -25.37 -1.49
N ALA A 536 -16.77 -24.13 -1.63
CA ALA A 536 -17.74 -23.74 -2.65
C ALA A 536 -17.21 -24.00 -4.07
N TYR A 537 -15.98 -23.62 -4.32
CA TYR A 537 -15.30 -23.88 -5.60
C TYR A 537 -15.19 -25.38 -5.88
N ALA A 538 -14.79 -26.18 -4.88
CA ALA A 538 -14.65 -27.66 -5.02
C ALA A 538 -15.99 -28.34 -5.31
N ARG A 539 -17.12 -27.82 -4.80
CA ARG A 539 -18.46 -28.31 -5.06
C ARG A 539 -19.02 -27.84 -6.40
N GLY A 540 -18.31 -26.95 -7.13
CA GLY A 540 -18.82 -26.37 -8.36
C GLY A 540 -20.05 -25.48 -8.15
N VAL A 541 -20.17 -24.88 -6.97
CA VAL A 541 -21.29 -23.98 -6.65
C VAL A 541 -21.26 -22.79 -7.60
N ARG A 542 -22.24 -22.76 -8.52
CA ARG A 542 -22.45 -21.60 -9.39
C ARG A 542 -23.16 -20.50 -8.62
N ARG A 543 -22.84 -19.25 -8.96
CA ARG A 543 -23.52 -18.11 -8.38
C ARG A 543 -25.01 -18.13 -8.75
N PRO A 544 -25.90 -17.69 -7.83
CA PRO A 544 -27.32 -17.68 -8.12
C PRO A 544 -27.63 -16.76 -9.31
N LEU A 545 -28.41 -17.27 -10.23
CA LEU A 545 -28.92 -16.49 -11.34
C LEU A 545 -29.92 -15.45 -10.83
N VAL A 546 -29.74 -14.20 -11.21
CA VAL A 546 -30.63 -13.11 -10.88
C VAL A 546 -31.53 -12.85 -12.08
N ASN A 547 -32.80 -13.22 -11.99
CA ASN A 547 -33.78 -12.92 -13.01
C ASN A 547 -34.14 -11.44 -12.99
N ILE A 548 -34.01 -10.77 -14.14
CA ILE A 548 -34.42 -9.38 -14.35
C ILE A 548 -35.69 -9.37 -15.18
N PRO A 549 -36.85 -8.96 -14.63
CA PRO A 549 -38.10 -8.99 -15.33
C PRO A 549 -38.18 -7.91 -16.41
N PHE A 550 -38.91 -8.22 -17.49
CA PHE A 550 -39.25 -7.26 -18.53
C PHE A 550 -40.33 -6.31 -18.03
N ALA A 551 -40.14 -5.03 -18.23
CA ALA A 551 -41.11 -3.97 -17.99
C ALA A 551 -41.66 -3.46 -19.35
N ALA A 552 -42.95 -3.58 -19.55
CA ALA A 552 -43.59 -3.13 -20.80
C ALA A 552 -43.49 -1.62 -21.01
N GLN A 553 -43.37 -0.87 -19.91
CA GLN A 553 -43.13 0.56 -19.90
C GLN A 553 -41.89 0.86 -19.05
N SER A 554 -41.06 1.80 -19.51
CA SER A 554 -39.94 2.27 -18.73
C SER A 554 -40.43 2.99 -17.48
N PRO A 555 -39.79 2.78 -16.32
CA PRO A 555 -40.06 3.60 -15.14
C PRO A 555 -39.72 5.08 -15.40
N MET A 556 -40.41 5.94 -14.70
CA MET A 556 -40.04 7.37 -14.65
C MET A 556 -38.73 7.51 -13.88
N ILE A 557 -37.73 8.07 -14.51
CA ILE A 557 -36.43 8.24 -13.86
C ILE A 557 -36.47 9.54 -13.03
N ASP A 558 -37.01 9.45 -11.80
CA ASP A 558 -37.17 10.55 -10.84
C ASP A 558 -36.57 10.23 -9.45
N GLY A 559 -36.03 9.01 -9.32
CA GLY A 559 -35.42 8.52 -8.09
C GLY A 559 -36.41 7.95 -7.06
N ARG A 560 -37.71 7.93 -7.33
CA ARG A 560 -38.78 7.52 -6.38
C ARG A 560 -39.05 6.06 -6.56
N LEU A 561 -38.83 5.14 -6.68
CA LEU A 561 -39.11 3.71 -6.80
C LEU A 561 -40.60 3.33 -6.57
N ASP A 562 -41.55 4.16 -7.01
CA ASP A 562 -42.98 3.96 -6.82
C ASP A 562 -43.69 3.43 -8.06
N ASP A 563 -43.01 3.37 -9.20
CA ASP A 563 -43.54 2.75 -10.44
C ASP A 563 -43.94 1.28 -10.26
N GLY A 564 -44.98 0.85 -10.97
CA GLY A 564 -45.50 -0.50 -10.88
C GLY A 564 -44.48 -1.59 -11.23
N CYS A 565 -43.53 -1.34 -12.11
CA CYS A 565 -42.48 -2.29 -12.50
C CYS A 565 -41.58 -2.71 -11.35
N TRP A 566 -41.38 -1.84 -10.37
CA TRP A 566 -40.53 -2.14 -9.20
C TRP A 566 -41.16 -3.17 -8.26
N ARG A 567 -42.45 -3.40 -8.33
CA ARG A 567 -43.14 -4.46 -7.56
C ARG A 567 -42.81 -5.86 -8.09
N ALA A 568 -42.65 -5.99 -9.39
CA ALA A 568 -42.28 -7.25 -10.03
C ALA A 568 -40.78 -7.57 -9.87
N ALA A 569 -39.94 -6.55 -9.71
CA ALA A 569 -38.52 -6.69 -9.51
C ALA A 569 -38.20 -7.05 -8.06
N GLY A 570 -37.72 -8.27 -7.84
CA GLY A 570 -37.31 -8.73 -6.49
C GLY A 570 -36.19 -7.88 -5.91
N ALA A 571 -36.41 -7.32 -4.71
CA ALA A 571 -35.38 -6.59 -3.98
C ALA A 571 -34.22 -7.49 -3.57
N ARG A 572 -32.99 -7.03 -3.76
CA ARG A 572 -31.76 -7.68 -3.36
C ARG A 572 -31.05 -6.84 -2.31
N ARG A 573 -30.78 -7.44 -1.14
CA ARG A 573 -30.06 -6.77 -0.06
C ARG A 573 -28.56 -6.89 -0.24
N PHE A 574 -27.85 -5.83 0.14
CA PHE A 574 -26.40 -5.80 0.11
C PHE A 574 -25.83 -6.43 1.38
N VAL A 575 -24.63 -6.96 1.23
CA VAL A 575 -23.78 -7.45 2.33
C VAL A 575 -22.56 -6.54 2.52
N THR A 576 -21.89 -6.62 3.66
CA THR A 576 -20.60 -5.92 3.85
C THR A 576 -19.59 -6.36 2.80
N ALA A 577 -18.63 -5.51 2.46
CA ALA A 577 -17.67 -5.77 1.37
C ALA A 577 -16.93 -7.11 1.47
N PHE A 578 -16.74 -7.61 2.68
CA PHE A 578 -16.07 -8.88 2.95
C PHE A 578 -17.03 -10.01 3.35
N GLY A 579 -18.34 -9.77 3.32
CA GLY A 579 -19.34 -10.75 3.71
C GLY A 579 -19.37 -11.07 5.21
N THR A 580 -18.75 -10.22 6.04
CA THR A 580 -18.67 -10.39 7.49
C THR A 580 -19.60 -9.41 8.21
N GLY A 581 -20.57 -9.93 8.94
CA GLY A 581 -21.51 -9.14 9.71
C GLY A 581 -22.61 -8.45 8.89
N GLU A 582 -23.57 -7.87 9.59
CA GLU A 582 -24.65 -7.08 9.00
C GLU A 582 -24.18 -5.66 8.69
N PRO A 583 -24.61 -5.07 7.55
CA PRO A 583 -24.38 -3.67 7.27
C PRO A 583 -25.00 -2.77 8.34
N TRP A 584 -24.28 -1.74 8.76
CA TRP A 584 -24.82 -0.72 9.67
C TRP A 584 -25.97 0.06 9.02
N ALA A 585 -25.87 0.30 7.70
CA ALA A 585 -26.91 0.96 6.90
C ALA A 585 -27.31 0.08 5.73
N GLY A 586 -28.54 -0.43 5.76
CA GLY A 586 -29.07 -1.36 4.76
C GLY A 586 -29.15 -0.72 3.36
N THR A 587 -28.92 -1.53 2.34
CA THR A 587 -29.10 -1.14 0.93
C THR A 587 -29.86 -2.25 0.23
N GLU A 588 -30.86 -1.86 -0.58
CA GLU A 588 -31.60 -2.75 -1.48
C GLU A 588 -31.46 -2.28 -2.91
N ALA A 589 -31.33 -3.19 -3.84
CA ALA A 589 -31.33 -2.90 -5.27
C ALA A 589 -32.41 -3.70 -6.01
N ARG A 590 -32.93 -3.14 -7.08
CA ARG A 590 -33.83 -3.77 -8.04
C ARG A 590 -33.35 -3.50 -9.46
N THR A 591 -33.72 -4.34 -10.39
CA THR A 591 -33.38 -4.16 -11.81
C THR A 591 -34.50 -4.62 -12.65
N VAL A 592 -34.89 -3.83 -13.68
CA VAL A 592 -35.82 -4.16 -14.72
C VAL A 592 -35.21 -3.86 -16.08
N TRP A 593 -35.73 -4.41 -17.13
CA TRP A 593 -35.35 -4.08 -18.51
C TRP A 593 -36.55 -3.87 -19.40
N THR A 594 -36.38 -3.11 -20.48
CA THR A 594 -37.36 -2.84 -21.50
C THR A 594 -36.81 -3.22 -22.88
N SER A 595 -37.51 -2.94 -23.95
CA SER A 595 -36.99 -3.10 -25.32
C SER A 595 -35.75 -2.26 -25.61
N ASN A 596 -35.50 -1.18 -24.85
CA ASN A 596 -34.52 -0.17 -25.21
C ASN A 596 -33.44 0.04 -24.15
N GLU A 597 -33.68 -0.34 -22.90
CA GLU A 597 -32.79 0.00 -21.78
C GLU A 597 -32.89 -1.03 -20.65
N VAL A 598 -31.86 -1.05 -19.81
CA VAL A 598 -31.90 -1.67 -18.48
C VAL A 598 -31.89 -0.55 -17.42
N VAL A 599 -32.72 -0.69 -16.38
CA VAL A 599 -32.82 0.29 -15.29
C VAL A 599 -32.47 -0.36 -13.98
N PHE A 600 -31.52 0.24 -13.29
CA PHE A 600 -31.06 -0.14 -11.97
C PHE A 600 -31.61 0.82 -10.93
N ALA A 601 -32.16 0.30 -9.85
CA ALA A 601 -32.76 1.08 -8.78
C ALA A 601 -32.15 0.70 -7.43
N PHE A 602 -31.96 1.70 -6.58
CA PHE A 602 -31.34 1.56 -5.26
C PHE A 602 -32.20 2.24 -4.20
N ARG A 603 -32.36 1.60 -3.04
CA ARG A 603 -32.88 2.20 -1.83
C ARG A 603 -31.83 2.07 -0.73
N CYS A 604 -31.28 3.19 -0.31
CA CYS A 604 -30.16 3.29 0.63
C CYS A 604 -30.67 3.81 1.97
N ILE A 605 -30.89 2.94 2.94
CA ILE A 605 -31.23 3.36 4.31
C ILE A 605 -30.04 4.15 4.88
N GLU A 606 -30.36 5.27 5.53
CA GLU A 606 -29.34 6.12 6.12
C GLU A 606 -29.81 6.68 7.47
N PRO A 607 -29.39 6.05 8.58
CA PRO A 607 -29.77 6.53 9.91
C PRO A 607 -29.25 7.94 10.25
N ALA A 608 -28.23 8.42 9.52
CA ALA A 608 -27.62 9.73 9.66
C ALA A 608 -27.96 10.69 8.51
N MET A 609 -29.18 10.66 7.95
CA MET A 609 -29.58 11.46 6.77
C MET A 609 -29.23 12.95 6.90
N ALA A 610 -29.46 13.56 8.08
CA ALA A 610 -29.09 14.97 8.34
C ALA A 610 -27.57 15.23 8.26
N HIS A 611 -26.75 14.18 8.30
CA HIS A 611 -25.30 14.26 8.28
C HIS A 611 -24.70 13.84 6.92
N VAL A 612 -25.51 13.42 5.96
CA VAL A 612 -25.03 13.09 4.62
C VAL A 612 -24.39 14.31 3.98
N ARG A 613 -23.16 14.13 3.50
CA ARG A 613 -22.40 15.23 2.92
C ARG A 613 -22.87 15.56 1.51
N ARG A 614 -23.29 16.78 1.28
CA ARG A 614 -23.80 17.27 -0.01
C ARG A 614 -22.92 18.34 -0.69
N ASP A 615 -21.91 18.83 0.02
CA ASP A 615 -21.01 19.89 -0.45
C ASP A 615 -19.70 19.38 -1.08
N ALA A 616 -19.53 18.04 -1.16
CA ALA A 616 -18.34 17.45 -1.78
C ALA A 616 -18.26 17.75 -3.28
N ALA A 617 -17.05 17.90 -3.79
CA ALA A 617 -16.80 18.11 -5.20
C ALA A 617 -17.19 16.88 -6.05
N GLN A 618 -17.59 17.11 -7.29
CA GLN A 618 -17.83 16.01 -8.23
C GLN A 618 -16.57 15.19 -8.44
N GLY A 619 -16.71 13.87 -8.46
CA GLY A 619 -15.57 12.96 -8.63
C GLY A 619 -14.81 12.64 -7.35
N ASP A 620 -15.13 13.28 -6.22
CA ASP A 620 -14.53 12.96 -4.92
C ASP A 620 -15.35 11.86 -4.21
N PHE A 621 -15.30 10.65 -4.78
CA PHE A 621 -16.10 9.50 -4.33
C PHE A 621 -15.75 8.98 -2.94
N LEU A 622 -14.60 9.40 -2.39
CA LEU A 622 -14.20 9.05 -1.02
C LEU A 622 -14.76 10.01 0.02
N LYS A 623 -15.35 11.13 -0.39
CA LYS A 623 -15.86 12.18 0.50
C LYS A 623 -17.37 12.37 0.44
N GLN A 624 -18.11 11.45 -0.14
CA GLN A 624 -19.57 11.49 -0.24
C GLN A 624 -20.15 10.09 -0.38
N ASP A 625 -21.46 9.97 -0.19
CA ASP A 625 -22.18 8.72 -0.46
C ASP A 625 -22.34 8.51 -1.97
N VAL A 626 -22.02 7.30 -2.43
CA VAL A 626 -22.05 6.92 -3.84
C VAL A 626 -22.61 5.52 -4.00
N ILE A 627 -23.44 5.31 -4.99
CA ILE A 627 -23.78 4.00 -5.51
C ILE A 627 -23.06 3.74 -6.83
N SER A 628 -22.75 2.49 -7.08
CA SER A 628 -22.11 2.06 -8.33
C SER A 628 -22.82 0.87 -8.93
N VAL A 629 -22.90 0.84 -10.26
CA VAL A 629 -23.23 -0.34 -11.05
C VAL A 629 -22.02 -0.71 -11.90
N LEU A 630 -21.56 -1.93 -11.75
CA LEU A 630 -20.47 -2.50 -12.54
C LEU A 630 -21.02 -3.68 -13.33
N PHE A 631 -20.85 -3.67 -14.65
CA PHE A 631 -21.38 -4.75 -15.48
C PHE A 631 -20.52 -5.06 -16.70
N ASN A 632 -20.56 -6.32 -17.11
CA ASN A 632 -20.00 -6.83 -18.36
C ASN A 632 -21.11 -7.39 -19.21
N VAL A 633 -21.10 -7.06 -20.47
CA VAL A 633 -22.09 -7.53 -21.45
C VAL A 633 -21.64 -8.86 -22.05
N ALA A 634 -22.54 -9.81 -22.24
CA ALA A 634 -22.24 -11.10 -22.88
C ALA A 634 -21.59 -10.93 -24.26
N GLY A 635 -20.57 -11.72 -24.55
CA GLY A 635 -19.80 -11.70 -25.79
C GLY A 635 -18.64 -10.70 -25.84
N THR A 636 -18.35 -10.01 -24.73
CA THR A 636 -17.14 -9.18 -24.62
C THR A 636 -16.01 -9.98 -23.97
N ASP A 637 -15.31 -10.82 -24.73
CA ASP A 637 -14.22 -11.67 -24.24
C ASP A 637 -13.06 -10.88 -23.64
N ALA A 638 -12.88 -9.65 -24.06
CA ALA A 638 -11.86 -8.75 -23.52
C ALA A 638 -12.13 -8.28 -22.10
N GLY A 639 -13.30 -8.62 -21.55
CA GLY A 639 -13.58 -8.35 -20.17
C GLY A 639 -13.68 -6.87 -19.82
N GLN A 640 -14.11 -6.00 -20.72
CA GLN A 640 -14.36 -4.61 -20.39
C GLN A 640 -15.46 -4.52 -19.33
N CYS A 641 -15.16 -3.85 -18.23
CA CYS A 641 -16.11 -3.56 -17.17
C CYS A 641 -16.63 -2.13 -17.36
N LEU A 642 -17.93 -1.99 -17.53
CA LEU A 642 -18.59 -0.70 -17.53
C LEU A 642 -18.96 -0.37 -16.10
N HIS A 643 -18.57 0.81 -15.64
CA HIS A 643 -18.75 1.26 -14.26
C HIS A 643 -19.45 2.62 -14.26
N LEU A 644 -20.65 2.66 -13.72
CA LEU A 644 -21.42 3.87 -13.48
C LEU A 644 -21.39 4.18 -12.00
N MET A 645 -21.08 5.42 -11.63
CA MET A 645 -21.04 5.90 -10.25
C MET A 645 -21.95 7.11 -10.13
N LEU A 646 -22.95 7.01 -9.27
CA LEU A 646 -23.92 8.08 -9.01
C LEU A 646 -23.84 8.52 -7.55
N ASP A 647 -23.61 9.81 -7.31
CA ASP A 647 -23.55 10.36 -5.97
C ASP A 647 -24.93 10.90 -5.50
N VAL A 648 -25.04 11.17 -4.20
CA VAL A 648 -26.25 11.71 -3.56
C VAL A 648 -26.71 13.07 -4.10
N ASN A 649 -25.90 13.74 -4.91
CA ASN A 649 -26.21 15.03 -5.55
C ASN A 649 -26.64 14.85 -7.02
N ASN A 650 -26.97 13.62 -7.43
CA ASN A 650 -27.37 13.28 -8.78
C ASN A 650 -26.31 13.57 -9.84
N ARG A 651 -25.02 13.36 -9.48
CA ARG A 651 -23.91 13.55 -10.42
C ARG A 651 -23.36 12.18 -10.84
N LEU A 652 -23.44 11.90 -12.13
CA LEU A 652 -22.98 10.65 -12.72
C LEU A 652 -21.53 10.77 -13.19
N SER A 653 -20.75 9.74 -12.91
CA SER A 653 -19.44 9.49 -13.52
C SER A 653 -19.42 8.08 -14.08
N ALA A 654 -18.84 7.90 -15.26
CA ALA A 654 -18.81 6.61 -15.93
C ALA A 654 -17.40 6.28 -16.43
N PHE A 655 -17.07 4.98 -16.36
CA PHE A 655 -15.78 4.44 -16.79
C PHE A 655 -15.97 3.14 -17.57
N ALA A 656 -15.13 2.94 -18.56
CA ALA A 656 -14.97 1.66 -19.25
C ALA A 656 -13.62 1.09 -18.83
N ASP A 657 -13.61 0.05 -18.02
CA ASP A 657 -12.49 -0.34 -17.16
C ASP A 657 -12.08 0.81 -16.24
N THR A 658 -10.97 1.47 -16.53
CA THR A 658 -10.50 2.64 -15.75
C THR A 658 -10.52 3.93 -16.59
N ILE A 659 -10.90 3.85 -17.87
CA ILE A 659 -10.96 4.99 -18.77
C ILE A 659 -12.30 5.71 -18.61
N PRO A 660 -12.31 7.04 -18.41
CA PRO A 660 -13.54 7.80 -18.43
C PRO A 660 -14.35 7.53 -19.69
N TRP A 661 -15.62 7.24 -19.52
CA TRP A 661 -16.56 6.93 -20.59
C TRP A 661 -17.75 7.90 -20.54
N GLU A 662 -18.18 8.39 -21.68
CA GLU A 662 -19.38 9.20 -21.81
C GLU A 662 -20.50 8.31 -22.42
N PRO A 663 -21.36 7.73 -21.59
CA PRO A 663 -22.47 6.92 -22.07
C PRO A 663 -23.57 7.81 -22.64
N ASP A 664 -23.79 7.73 -23.95
CA ASP A 664 -24.84 8.50 -24.60
C ASP A 664 -26.24 8.04 -24.15
N GLY A 665 -27.11 8.98 -23.78
CA GLY A 665 -28.48 8.74 -23.38
C GLY A 665 -28.69 8.09 -22.00
N VAL A 666 -27.68 7.89 -21.18
CA VAL A 666 -27.87 7.44 -19.79
C VAL A 666 -28.57 8.53 -18.98
N ARG A 667 -29.64 8.15 -18.29
CA ARG A 667 -30.42 9.03 -17.41
C ARG A 667 -30.31 8.53 -15.98
N CYS A 668 -30.27 9.44 -15.02
CA CYS A 668 -30.27 9.11 -13.61
C CYS A 668 -31.03 10.15 -12.79
N ALA A 669 -31.54 9.73 -11.64
CA ALA A 669 -32.18 10.59 -10.67
C ALA A 669 -31.97 10.08 -9.25
N VAL A 670 -31.92 11.01 -8.30
CA VAL A 670 -31.79 10.74 -6.87
C VAL A 670 -32.94 11.43 -6.14
N HIS A 671 -33.63 10.70 -5.29
CA HIS A 671 -34.62 11.21 -4.36
C HIS A 671 -34.13 11.06 -2.91
N MET A 672 -34.36 12.10 -2.09
CA MET A 672 -33.98 12.15 -0.69
C MET A 672 -35.23 12.13 0.19
N ASP A 673 -35.21 11.27 1.19
CA ASP A 673 -36.25 11.14 2.23
C ASP A 673 -35.64 11.40 3.60
N GLU A 674 -36.44 11.32 4.66
CA GLU A 674 -35.97 11.55 6.04
C GLU A 674 -35.04 10.45 6.56
N THR A 675 -35.20 9.21 6.10
CA THR A 675 -34.51 8.02 6.61
C THR A 675 -33.76 7.22 5.55
N PHE A 676 -33.87 7.59 4.29
CA PHE A 676 -33.21 6.96 3.17
C PHE A 676 -33.03 7.92 2.01
N TRP A 677 -32.18 7.54 1.09
CA TRP A 677 -32.19 8.09 -0.26
C TRP A 677 -32.37 6.96 -1.27
N SER A 678 -32.94 7.27 -2.40
CA SER A 678 -33.11 6.31 -3.49
C SER A 678 -32.61 6.88 -4.80
N ALA A 679 -32.29 6.00 -5.72
CA ALA A 679 -31.74 6.40 -7.01
C ALA A 679 -32.15 5.43 -8.10
N GLU A 680 -32.23 5.96 -9.31
CA GLU A 680 -32.44 5.21 -10.54
C GLU A 680 -31.38 5.57 -11.57
N ILE A 681 -30.88 4.56 -12.29
CA ILE A 681 -29.95 4.70 -13.40
C ILE A 681 -30.48 3.91 -14.58
N SER A 682 -30.89 4.58 -15.63
CA SER A 682 -31.34 4.02 -16.90
C SER A 682 -30.19 3.98 -17.89
N VAL A 683 -29.88 2.81 -18.42
CA VAL A 683 -28.80 2.59 -19.39
C VAL A 683 -29.39 2.11 -20.70
N PRO A 684 -29.47 2.95 -21.74
CA PRO A 684 -29.88 2.54 -23.05
C PRO A 684 -28.95 1.48 -23.64
N PHE A 685 -29.51 0.46 -24.32
CA PHE A 685 -28.64 -0.55 -24.94
C PHE A 685 -27.76 0.02 -26.06
N SER A 686 -28.17 1.13 -26.67
CA SER A 686 -27.35 1.88 -27.63
C SER A 686 -26.06 2.47 -27.02
N ALA A 687 -26.06 2.77 -25.73
CA ALA A 687 -24.85 3.25 -25.03
C ALA A 687 -23.80 2.14 -24.83
N VAL A 688 -24.20 0.89 -24.93
CA VAL A 688 -23.36 -0.29 -24.72
C VAL A 688 -22.89 -0.84 -26.06
N LYS A 689 -21.80 -0.28 -26.59
CA LYS A 689 -21.32 -0.46 -27.98
C LYS A 689 -21.08 -1.90 -28.47
N LYS A 690 -20.99 -2.91 -27.61
CA LYS A 690 -20.57 -4.28 -27.95
C LYS A 690 -21.60 -5.38 -27.62
N GLY A 691 -22.80 -5.10 -27.14
CA GLY A 691 -23.70 -6.12 -26.64
C GLY A 691 -25.02 -6.28 -27.43
N GLY A 692 -25.37 -5.30 -28.23
CA GLY A 692 -26.68 -5.26 -28.84
C GLY A 692 -27.82 -5.22 -27.81
N ILE A 693 -29.06 -5.32 -28.29
CA ILE A 693 -30.24 -5.45 -27.42
C ILE A 693 -30.26 -6.88 -26.87
N PRO A 694 -30.29 -7.09 -25.54
CA PRO A 694 -30.36 -8.43 -24.98
C PRO A 694 -31.68 -9.09 -25.35
N HIS A 695 -31.64 -10.37 -25.67
CA HIS A 695 -32.84 -11.19 -25.85
C HIS A 695 -33.24 -11.87 -24.52
N PRO A 696 -34.46 -12.32 -24.33
CA PRO A 696 -34.80 -13.16 -23.19
C PRO A 696 -33.89 -14.37 -23.10
N GLY A 697 -33.32 -14.61 -21.90
CA GLY A 697 -32.30 -15.61 -21.66
C GLY A 697 -30.86 -15.11 -21.80
N ALA A 698 -30.62 -13.90 -22.32
CA ALA A 698 -29.27 -13.29 -22.27
C ALA A 698 -28.84 -13.07 -20.83
N VAL A 699 -27.53 -13.19 -20.59
CA VAL A 699 -26.97 -13.05 -19.26
C VAL A 699 -25.85 -12.00 -19.27
N TRP A 700 -25.99 -10.99 -18.42
CA TRP A 700 -24.91 -10.06 -18.09
C TRP A 700 -24.30 -10.38 -16.74
N SER A 701 -23.04 -10.07 -16.54
CA SER A 701 -22.39 -10.15 -15.24
C SER A 701 -22.45 -8.79 -14.57
N VAL A 702 -23.09 -8.69 -13.40
CA VAL A 702 -23.37 -7.40 -12.73
C VAL A 702 -23.00 -7.48 -11.26
N ASN A 703 -22.36 -6.41 -10.75
CA ASN A 703 -22.30 -6.14 -9.32
C ASN A 703 -22.76 -4.71 -9.04
N MET A 704 -23.31 -4.51 -7.87
CA MET A 704 -23.74 -3.20 -7.40
C MET A 704 -23.09 -2.91 -6.04
N VAL A 705 -22.72 -1.68 -5.83
CA VAL A 705 -21.94 -1.27 -4.67
C VAL A 705 -22.50 0.02 -4.09
N ARG A 706 -22.51 0.15 -2.76
CA ARG A 706 -22.68 1.42 -2.08
C ARG A 706 -21.41 1.72 -1.28
N ASN A 707 -20.80 2.86 -1.55
CA ASN A 707 -19.79 3.46 -0.70
C ASN A 707 -20.47 4.51 0.18
N ARG A 708 -20.67 4.18 1.45
CA ARG A 708 -21.31 5.05 2.43
C ARG A 708 -20.25 5.84 3.19
N LEU A 709 -20.33 7.16 3.09
CA LEU A 709 -19.59 8.05 3.95
C LEU A 709 -20.42 8.42 5.21
N GLY A 710 -21.72 8.67 5.02
CA GLY A 710 -22.63 9.08 6.08
C GLY A 710 -22.10 10.29 6.84
N ASP A 711 -21.93 10.15 8.16
CA ASP A 711 -21.39 11.16 9.04
C ASP A 711 -19.88 11.05 9.31
N ALA A 712 -19.18 10.15 8.61
CA ALA A 712 -17.76 9.89 8.87
C ALA A 712 -16.83 11.11 8.63
N TRP A 713 -17.27 12.10 7.86
CA TRP A 713 -16.56 13.35 7.60
C TRP A 713 -16.64 14.38 8.74
N ARG A 714 -17.55 14.17 9.69
CA ARG A 714 -17.73 15.05 10.86
C ARG A 714 -16.71 14.72 11.95
N LYS A 715 -16.57 15.62 12.93
CA LYS A 715 -15.76 15.35 14.12
C LYS A 715 -16.36 14.16 14.89
N ARG A 716 -15.49 13.41 15.55
CA ARG A 716 -15.89 12.14 16.21
C ARG A 716 -17.02 12.31 17.22
N GLU A 717 -17.01 13.40 17.96
CA GLU A 717 -18.03 13.77 18.97
C GLU A 717 -19.38 14.16 18.39
N GLU A 718 -19.42 14.49 17.09
CA GLU A 718 -20.64 14.87 16.37
C GLU A 718 -21.29 13.69 15.63
N ARG A 719 -20.69 12.52 15.68
CA ARG A 719 -21.16 11.33 14.95
C ARG A 719 -22.14 10.52 15.76
N LEU A 720 -23.06 9.86 15.09
CA LEU A 720 -23.92 8.86 15.74
C LEU A 720 -23.08 7.69 16.28
N PRO A 721 -23.44 7.15 17.45
CA PRO A 721 -22.77 6.01 18.04
C PRO A 721 -22.67 4.84 17.04
N GLY A 722 -21.47 4.32 16.82
CA GLY A 722 -21.21 3.22 15.90
C GLY A 722 -21.21 3.59 14.41
N SER A 723 -21.55 4.83 14.03
CA SER A 723 -21.49 5.26 12.64
C SER A 723 -20.07 5.34 12.14
N ARG A 724 -19.84 4.74 10.97
CA ARG A 724 -18.55 4.74 10.27
C ARG A 724 -18.80 4.72 8.76
N SER A 725 -17.79 5.06 7.99
CA SER A 725 -17.84 4.79 6.54
C SER A 725 -17.93 3.28 6.29
N GLU A 726 -18.71 2.89 5.30
CA GLU A 726 -19.01 1.49 5.04
C GLU A 726 -19.08 1.22 3.54
N LEU A 727 -18.47 0.13 3.11
CA LEU A 727 -18.60 -0.40 1.77
C LEU A 727 -19.51 -1.63 1.81
N THR A 728 -20.62 -1.57 1.07
CA THR A 728 -21.55 -2.69 0.92
C THR A 728 -21.73 -3.06 -0.55
N ARG A 729 -22.05 -4.32 -0.84
CA ARG A 729 -22.16 -4.86 -2.19
C ARG A 729 -23.32 -5.81 -2.33
N LEU A 730 -23.84 -5.93 -3.55
CA LEU A 730 -24.84 -6.94 -3.88
C LEU A 730 -24.28 -8.36 -3.71
N SER A 731 -23.02 -8.55 -4.04
CA SER A 731 -22.29 -9.80 -3.85
C SER A 731 -20.82 -9.53 -3.55
N THR A 732 -20.19 -10.42 -2.83
CA THR A 732 -18.78 -10.33 -2.45
C THR A 732 -18.01 -11.57 -2.85
N CYS A 733 -16.72 -11.42 -3.14
CA CYS A 733 -15.78 -12.50 -3.41
C CYS A 733 -14.59 -12.50 -2.44
N GLY A 734 -14.66 -11.73 -1.35
CA GLY A 734 -13.56 -11.58 -0.40
C GLY A 734 -12.41 -10.66 -0.90
N SER A 735 -12.61 -9.96 -2.01
CA SER A 735 -11.74 -8.88 -2.49
C SER A 735 -12.32 -7.53 -2.14
N SER A 736 -11.47 -6.54 -1.88
CA SER A 736 -11.89 -5.15 -1.69
C SER A 736 -12.16 -4.44 -3.03
N LEU A 737 -11.69 -4.97 -4.16
CA LEU A 737 -11.88 -4.37 -5.47
C LEU A 737 -13.33 -4.51 -5.95
N ASN A 738 -13.95 -3.39 -6.28
CA ASN A 738 -15.30 -3.38 -6.85
C ASN A 738 -15.33 -4.02 -8.25
N THR A 739 -14.22 -3.98 -8.97
CA THR A 739 -14.03 -4.55 -10.30
C THR A 739 -13.72 -6.04 -10.31
N ASP A 740 -13.60 -6.67 -9.13
CA ASP A 740 -13.39 -8.12 -9.04
C ASP A 740 -14.62 -8.88 -9.58
N ARG A 741 -14.45 -9.52 -10.72
CA ARG A 741 -15.52 -10.20 -11.45
C ARG A 741 -16.08 -11.40 -10.75
N ASP A 742 -15.33 -12.00 -9.83
CA ASP A 742 -15.85 -13.06 -8.98
C ASP A 742 -16.93 -12.56 -8.01
N ALA A 743 -17.07 -11.25 -7.80
CA ALA A 743 -18.20 -10.65 -7.11
C ALA A 743 -19.43 -10.41 -7.99
N PHE A 744 -19.32 -10.53 -9.32
CA PHE A 744 -20.44 -10.25 -10.22
C PHE A 744 -21.43 -11.41 -10.26
N LEU A 745 -22.71 -11.12 -10.15
CA LEU A 745 -23.80 -12.09 -10.30
C LEU A 745 -24.24 -12.18 -11.75
N PRO A 746 -24.64 -13.37 -12.21
CA PRO A 746 -25.25 -13.52 -13.54
C PRO A 746 -26.67 -12.97 -13.51
N PHE A 747 -26.93 -11.89 -14.25
CA PHE A 747 -28.23 -11.26 -14.43
C PHE A 747 -28.82 -11.76 -15.73
N CYS A 748 -29.92 -12.53 -15.63
CA CYS A 748 -30.65 -13.11 -16.75
C CYS A 748 -31.85 -12.25 -17.13
N PHE A 749 -31.89 -11.78 -18.35
CA PHE A 749 -33.04 -11.06 -18.91
C PHE A 749 -34.19 -12.01 -19.09
N THR A 750 -35.29 -11.84 -18.36
CA THR A 750 -36.51 -12.69 -18.45
C THR A 750 -37.69 -11.90 -18.98
N ARG A 751 -38.64 -12.60 -19.59
CA ARG A 751 -39.92 -11.98 -20.01
C ARG A 751 -40.84 -11.74 -18.83
#